data_fb3786da00a5121eee4417f9fb46a8d7
#
_entry.id   fb3786da00a5121eee4417f9fb46a8d7
#
_cell.length_a   1.000
_cell.length_b   1.000
_cell.length_c   1.000
_cell.angle_alpha   90.00
_cell.angle_beta   90.00
_cell.angle_gamma   90.00
#
_symmetry.space_group_name_H-M   'P 1'
#
loop_
_entity.id
_entity.type
_entity.pdbx_description
1 polymer ?
#
loop_
_entity_poly.entity_id
_entity_poly.type
_entity_poly.pdbx_seq_one_letter_code
_entity_poly.pdbx_strand_id
1 'polypeptide(L)'
;MSRKHKNRARHTPSGFRPHLLHAYAAVPAMLLSMFHPSAVYATCTSTAPASGTTVTCSGSGVAPVAAQAGSSNVTVNITSDVNFANTRAVNPVSFSVNQSSQITNNGSLSLTGGGGSGTNRGAALLGNGNSNTITNTASGSITTTGAYNDGMAANGTGNTLVNNGSINTSGPNAYGMTAAWGQTNTGQANNSLTNTGSITTSGSNARAMSILGQNGSITNTGTLLTTGASSTTAYLQGNNDKLINSGTIQAQGSSADAVFSNTAGSGFTANIQNLAGGKIIAQSGAAVRTLNGVSTVTNAGLLESASGVAVQMGTGLNTLILQTGSQIIGSADGGGGSASTLILQGTGSVTNAFTRFQTLQAQGSDWSWSGSGAFNSAQIQGTFNLTGTVSGAGASSDTLTLNGATVTGVAGFTNWPTVNITNGSQVTMDGTLVVGNATTGTGTVTIDASSTLLAGNGANGGIGPQASGQLVNVSNAGTIDLTNGGSTAANTFTITGNYSGNGAKLLLNSVLGADNSPSDKLVISGGTGSGDTAIHVTNKGGLGGLTTTNGIMLVEASNGASIASSAFSLNGGSIQAGAYTYYLFEGGVTPGTSSNWYLRSSLPPEIGTTGTPTPTPTPTPTPTPTPTPTPTPTPSAPPTSTPIAAEGTPPLPTPPPAGDPPTALYRPEVSLDSSIPSVAAQMGLIQLGTFDQRQGGQLLVNGDDGWVPAGWVRVLGSHNDQQQSGGATPRFDGNMEGAQAGHDIFAFQGENGWREHVGLFVGYTHASGSVNGSVGGFDDVRAGDLRSHGDSVGAYWTHITASNAYVDAVLMGTWFNTSVNSIQGFQNNTRGRSVSASLETGKPINLTTHLALEPQAQVIMQHITTDGFQDPVSTVAFNPTNTVTGRIGARLLGDFAQDVQHWQPYLKLNLWRNFHRDYNTVFAGIDAIPSNFASTALEFGGGISATLNQHISFYSEASYLHNIDSLHRRGAMGDIGIRIRWGNPSH
;
A
#
# COMPACT_ATOMS: atom_id res chain seq x y z
N MET A 1 9.13 1.27 28.70
CA MET A 1 10.40 1.23 29.44
C MET A 1 11.05 2.55 29.23
N SER A 2 11.01 3.39 30.22
CA SER A 2 12.02 3.69 31.22
C SER A 2 13.08 4.63 30.64
N ARG A 3 13.41 5.74 31.15
CA ARG A 3 13.32 6.51 32.43
C ARG A 3 14.01 7.86 32.17
N LYS A 4 13.46 9.00 32.63
CA LYS A 4 13.88 9.78 33.76
C LYS A 4 15.27 10.44 33.59
N HIS A 5 15.51 11.71 33.87
CA HIS A 5 15.28 12.55 35.06
C HIS A 5 15.53 14.03 34.70
N LYS A 6 14.71 14.98 35.15
CA LYS A 6 14.84 15.78 36.43
C LYS A 6 16.15 16.57 36.50
N ASN A 7 16.21 17.84 36.77
CA ASN A 7 15.63 18.68 37.82
C ASN A 7 16.02 20.16 37.58
N ARG A 8 15.14 21.11 37.88
CA ARG A 8 15.14 21.99 39.06
C ARG A 8 16.36 22.94 39.17
N ALA A 9 16.29 24.21 39.57
CA ALA A 9 15.34 25.01 40.26
C ALA A 9 15.82 26.46 40.25
N ARG A 10 14.86 27.40 40.32
CA ARG A 10 14.73 28.46 41.28
C ARG A 10 16.00 29.20 41.74
N HIS A 11 15.98 30.55 41.59
CA HIS A 11 15.86 31.46 42.72
C HIS A 11 15.76 32.93 42.27
N THR A 12 14.67 33.57 42.60
CA THR A 12 14.63 34.98 43.05
C THR A 12 15.14 35.04 44.50
N PRO A 13 15.61 36.16 45.06
CA PRO A 13 14.74 37.25 45.39
C PRO A 13 15.39 38.68 45.50
N SER A 14 14.44 39.67 45.53
CA SER A 14 14.41 40.87 46.43
C SER A 14 15.62 41.78 46.52
N GLY A 15 15.50 43.01 46.23
CA GLY A 15 14.92 44.03 47.06
C GLY A 15 15.97 44.87 47.78
N PHE A 16 16.01 46.13 47.54
CA PHE A 16 16.17 47.11 48.62
C PHE A 16 16.17 48.56 48.03
N ARG A 17 15.20 49.28 48.40
CA ARG A 17 15.32 50.80 48.66
C ARG A 17 15.95 50.95 50.02
N PRO A 18 16.32 52.16 50.57
CA PRO A 18 16.12 53.56 50.15
C PRO A 18 17.26 54.54 50.59
N HIS A 19 16.91 55.79 50.61
CA HIS A 19 17.41 56.99 51.30
C HIS A 19 18.19 57.95 50.47
N LEU A 20 17.58 59.12 50.14
CA LEU A 20 17.54 60.41 50.90
C LEU A 20 18.88 60.85 51.50
N LEU A 21 19.41 61.84 50.95
CA LEU A 21 19.83 62.98 51.85
C LEU A 21 19.95 64.32 51.07
N HIS A 22 19.42 65.28 51.72
CA HIS A 22 19.41 66.70 51.45
C HIS A 22 20.79 67.31 51.48
N ALA A 23 21.05 68.43 50.82
CA ALA A 23 21.57 69.60 51.37
C ALA A 23 21.60 70.77 50.35
N TYR A 24 20.81 71.79 50.64
CA TYR A 24 20.97 73.17 50.81
C TYR A 24 22.04 73.97 50.02
N ALA A 25 21.48 74.88 49.25
CA ALA A 25 21.46 76.30 49.30
C ALA A 25 22.69 77.10 48.77
N ALA A 26 22.44 77.96 47.80
CA ALA A 26 22.57 79.42 47.94
C ALA A 26 22.24 80.14 46.62
N VAL A 27 21.32 81.05 46.69
CA VAL A 27 21.00 82.12 45.76
C VAL A 27 22.08 83.20 45.84
N PRO A 28 22.44 83.83 44.65
CA PRO A 28 21.89 85.19 44.56
C PRO A 28 21.33 85.61 43.19
N ALA A 29 20.43 86.56 43.32
CA ALA A 29 19.57 87.17 42.35
C ALA A 29 20.23 88.05 41.29
N MET A 30 19.43 88.37 40.28
CA MET A 30 19.45 89.51 39.36
C MET A 30 20.15 89.29 38.03
N LEU A 31 19.39 88.97 36.97
CA LEU A 31 19.09 89.99 35.98
C LEU A 31 17.82 89.64 35.22
N LEU A 32 16.78 90.40 35.51
CA LEU A 32 15.52 90.39 34.75
C LEU A 32 15.80 91.04 33.40
N SER A 33 15.89 90.27 32.36
CA SER A 33 15.72 90.74 31.01
C SER A 33 14.46 90.13 30.43
N MET A 34 13.52 90.93 30.13
CA MET A 34 12.25 90.69 29.44
C MET A 34 12.51 89.98 28.16
N PHE A 35 12.27 88.63 28.13
CA PHE A 35 11.83 87.98 26.91
C PHE A 35 10.32 87.86 26.97
N HIS A 36 9.66 88.77 26.30
CA HIS A 36 8.31 88.54 25.85
C HIS A 36 8.37 87.23 25.03
N PRO A 37 7.52 86.28 25.26
CA PRO A 37 7.33 85.24 24.23
C PRO A 37 6.74 85.99 23.03
N SER A 38 7.54 86.27 22.03
CA SER A 38 6.98 86.63 20.79
C SER A 38 5.95 85.53 20.47
N ALA A 39 4.68 85.88 20.47
CA ALA A 39 3.66 85.07 19.92
C ALA A 39 4.12 84.68 18.53
N VAL A 40 4.54 83.41 18.36
CA VAL A 40 4.87 82.90 17.04
C VAL A 40 3.52 82.88 16.31
N TYR A 41 3.29 83.93 15.52
CA TYR A 41 2.18 83.98 14.60
C TYR A 41 2.34 82.88 13.65
N ALA A 42 1.37 81.97 13.62
CA ALA A 42 1.35 80.89 12.65
C ALA A 42 1.32 81.48 11.23
N THR A 43 2.36 81.14 10.48
CA THR A 43 2.47 81.65 9.11
C THR A 43 2.97 80.60 8.19
N CYS A 44 2.45 80.58 6.95
CA CYS A 44 3.15 79.93 5.87
C CYS A 44 4.11 80.93 5.23
N THR A 45 5.29 80.49 4.89
CA THR A 45 6.28 81.42 4.26
C THR A 45 5.80 81.95 2.92
N SER A 46 4.79 81.34 2.30
CA SER A 46 4.06 81.83 1.12
C SER A 46 2.68 81.20 1.07
N THR A 47 1.63 81.96 0.71
CA THR A 47 0.28 81.48 0.44
C THR A 47 0.02 81.25 -1.03
N ALA A 48 0.91 81.76 -1.94
CA ALA A 48 0.80 81.56 -3.39
C ALA A 48 2.20 81.29 -3.96
N PRO A 49 2.80 80.11 -3.66
CA PRO A 49 4.18 79.84 -4.09
C PRO A 49 4.28 79.73 -5.62
N ALA A 50 5.38 80.25 -6.15
CA ALA A 50 5.76 80.12 -7.55
C ALA A 50 6.56 78.80 -7.71
N SER A 51 6.91 78.46 -8.98
CA SER A 51 7.72 77.29 -9.27
C SER A 51 9.02 77.22 -8.52
N GLY A 52 9.44 76.03 -8.05
CA GLY A 52 10.68 75.81 -7.28
C GLY A 52 10.71 76.34 -5.86
N THR A 53 9.58 76.85 -5.34
CA THR A 53 9.51 77.41 -4.01
C THR A 53 9.27 76.34 -2.93
N THR A 54 10.00 76.46 -1.81
CA THR A 54 9.70 75.67 -0.60
C THR A 54 8.92 76.54 0.40
N VAL A 55 7.76 76.11 0.81
CA VAL A 55 6.87 76.73 1.80
C VAL A 55 6.94 75.98 3.10
N THR A 56 7.14 76.63 4.23
CA THR A 56 7.03 76.04 5.53
C THR A 56 5.88 76.71 6.29
N CYS A 57 4.94 75.95 6.79
CA CYS A 57 3.81 76.39 7.61
C CYS A 57 4.04 75.93 9.06
N SER A 58 3.97 76.88 10.01
CA SER A 58 4.15 76.54 11.42
C SER A 58 3.18 77.34 12.35
N GLY A 59 2.80 76.80 13.49
CA GLY A 59 1.94 77.39 14.50
C GLY A 59 0.44 77.29 14.21
N SER A 60 -0.41 78.00 15.01
CA SER A 60 -1.84 78.01 14.90
C SER A 60 -2.35 79.19 14.08
N GLY A 61 -3.36 79.03 13.20
CA GLY A 61 -3.95 80.08 12.37
C GLY A 61 -3.24 80.37 11.05
N VAL A 62 -2.59 79.34 10.48
CA VAL A 62 -2.04 79.40 9.11
C VAL A 62 -3.09 79.67 8.07
N ALA A 63 -2.74 80.37 7.01
CA ALA A 63 -3.60 80.67 5.88
C ALA A 63 -3.56 79.47 4.87
N PRO A 64 -4.61 79.26 4.12
CA PRO A 64 -4.57 78.30 2.97
C PRO A 64 -3.42 78.64 2.02
N VAL A 65 -2.77 77.61 1.51
CA VAL A 65 -1.71 77.70 0.50
C VAL A 65 -2.24 77.17 -0.82
N ALA A 66 -2.26 78.03 -1.85
CA ALA A 66 -2.57 77.64 -3.21
C ALA A 66 -1.44 78.02 -4.15
N ALA A 67 -0.72 77.06 -4.65
CA ALA A 67 0.39 77.32 -5.59
C ALA A 67 -0.12 78.01 -6.85
N GLN A 68 0.68 78.97 -7.38
CA GLN A 68 0.33 79.72 -8.56
C GLN A 68 -0.05 78.82 -9.74
N ALA A 69 -1.06 79.19 -10.51
CA ALA A 69 -1.45 78.46 -11.70
C ALA A 69 -0.28 78.17 -12.62
N GLY A 70 -0.10 76.92 -13.05
CA GLY A 70 0.98 76.46 -13.90
C GLY A 70 2.35 76.30 -13.21
N SER A 71 2.44 76.54 -11.86
CA SER A 71 3.70 76.31 -11.13
C SER A 71 4.06 74.83 -11.04
N SER A 72 5.37 74.56 -10.90
CA SER A 72 5.92 73.21 -10.75
C SER A 72 7.03 73.18 -9.70
N ASN A 73 7.32 71.96 -9.19
CA ASN A 73 8.40 71.78 -8.18
C ASN A 73 8.23 72.65 -6.92
N VAL A 74 6.98 72.81 -6.49
CA VAL A 74 6.64 73.47 -5.20
C VAL A 74 6.69 72.46 -4.07
N THR A 75 7.31 72.78 -2.99
CA THR A 75 7.35 71.99 -1.77
C THR A 75 6.62 72.73 -0.64
N VAL A 76 5.58 72.08 -0.06
CA VAL A 76 4.85 72.61 1.10
C VAL A 76 5.07 71.68 2.28
N ASN A 77 5.75 72.22 3.34
CA ASN A 77 5.99 71.52 4.58
C ASN A 77 5.10 72.08 5.69
N ILE A 78 4.18 71.31 6.21
CA ILE A 78 3.30 71.65 7.34
C ILE A 78 3.89 70.96 8.57
N THR A 79 4.34 71.74 9.52
CA THR A 79 5.01 71.25 10.72
C THR A 79 4.04 70.70 11.74
N SER A 80 4.52 69.97 12.72
CA SER A 80 3.71 69.30 13.76
C SER A 80 2.97 70.20 14.71
N ASP A 81 3.36 71.47 14.81
CA ASP A 81 2.71 72.49 15.63
C ASP A 81 1.53 73.18 14.92
N VAL A 82 1.28 72.87 13.65
CA VAL A 82 0.15 73.40 12.92
C VAL A 82 -1.16 72.78 13.39
N ASN A 83 -2.09 73.69 13.82
CA ASN A 83 -3.49 73.31 14.02
C ASN A 83 -4.33 74.26 13.17
N PHE A 84 -4.69 73.82 11.98
CA PHE A 84 -5.32 74.60 10.97
C PHE A 84 -6.76 74.22 10.73
N ALA A 85 -7.69 75.16 10.79
CA ALA A 85 -9.09 74.99 10.48
C ALA A 85 -9.52 75.84 9.24
N ASN A 86 -9.94 75.23 8.18
CA ASN A 86 -10.54 75.82 7.01
C ASN A 86 -12.07 75.74 7.10
N THR A 87 -12.73 76.91 7.29
CA THR A 87 -14.16 77.02 7.41
C THR A 87 -14.83 77.63 6.20
N ARG A 88 -14.12 77.77 5.10
CA ARG A 88 -14.62 78.33 3.84
C ARG A 88 -15.83 77.58 3.34
N ALA A 89 -16.92 78.37 3.08
CA ALA A 89 -18.24 77.83 2.81
C ALA A 89 -18.36 77.10 1.44
N VAL A 90 -17.53 77.43 0.44
CA VAL A 90 -17.61 76.94 -0.94
C VAL A 90 -16.21 76.56 -1.41
N ASN A 91 -16.11 75.29 -1.92
CA ASN A 91 -14.89 74.67 -2.51
C ASN A 91 -13.66 74.91 -1.62
N PRO A 92 -13.70 74.44 -0.33
CA PRO A 92 -12.57 74.67 0.57
C PRO A 92 -11.41 73.80 0.22
N VAL A 93 -10.31 74.39 -0.25
CA VAL A 93 -9.00 73.68 -0.40
C VAL A 93 -8.05 74.36 0.59
N SER A 94 -7.41 73.51 1.43
CA SER A 94 -6.53 74.05 2.47
C SER A 94 -5.11 74.25 1.95
N PHE A 95 -4.50 73.19 1.36
CA PHE A 95 -3.18 73.22 0.78
C PHE A 95 -3.22 72.56 -0.61
N SER A 96 -2.76 73.31 -1.64
CA SER A 96 -2.71 72.80 -3.00
C SER A 96 -1.39 73.13 -3.69
N VAL A 97 -0.92 72.22 -4.47
CA VAL A 97 0.23 72.32 -5.36
C VAL A 97 -0.12 71.91 -6.77
N ASN A 98 0.71 72.32 -7.69
CA ASN A 98 0.58 71.92 -9.09
C ASN A 98 1.68 70.91 -9.48
N GLN A 99 1.89 70.73 -10.74
CA GLN A 99 2.72 69.72 -11.38
C GLN A 99 4.08 69.47 -10.69
N SER A 100 4.47 68.23 -10.51
CA SER A 100 5.77 67.77 -9.98
C SER A 100 6.12 68.33 -8.59
N SER A 101 5.13 68.53 -7.76
CA SER A 101 5.22 69.25 -6.48
C SER A 101 4.97 68.33 -5.28
N GLN A 102 5.27 68.81 -4.09
CA GLN A 102 5.16 68.00 -2.87
C GLN A 102 4.37 68.70 -1.77
N ILE A 103 3.57 68.00 -1.03
CA ILE A 103 2.98 68.43 0.25
C ILE A 103 3.32 67.40 1.31
N THR A 104 3.90 67.87 2.43
CA THR A 104 4.14 67.02 3.63
C THR A 104 3.40 67.62 4.79
N ASN A 105 2.42 66.84 5.32
CA ASN A 105 1.66 67.27 6.53
C ASN A 105 2.11 66.47 7.75
N ASN A 106 2.62 67.21 8.75
CA ASN A 106 2.90 66.71 10.08
C ASN A 106 1.92 67.27 11.14
N GLY A 107 1.03 68.18 10.74
CA GLY A 107 0.15 68.94 11.64
C GLY A 107 -1.29 68.41 11.63
N SER A 108 -2.14 69.09 12.34
CA SER A 108 -3.60 68.82 12.41
C SER A 108 -4.37 69.76 11.48
N LEU A 109 -5.04 69.21 10.52
CA LEU A 109 -5.86 69.90 9.51
C LEU A 109 -7.33 69.64 9.71
N SER A 110 -8.18 70.64 9.78
CA SER A 110 -9.62 70.52 9.84
C SER A 110 -10.25 71.27 8.65
N LEU A 111 -11.24 70.61 7.99
CA LEU A 111 -11.97 71.16 6.88
C LEU A 111 -13.48 71.03 7.14
N THR A 112 -14.18 72.18 7.39
CA THR A 112 -15.59 72.12 7.81
C THR A 112 -16.58 72.75 6.78
N GLY A 113 -16.10 73.42 5.77
CA GLY A 113 -16.93 73.99 4.71
C GLY A 113 -17.54 72.98 3.80
N GLY A 114 -18.53 73.30 2.98
CA GLY A 114 -19.13 72.42 2.00
C GLY A 114 -18.46 72.42 0.64
N GLY A 115 -18.02 71.27 0.08
CA GLY A 115 -17.69 71.16 -1.32
C GLY A 115 -18.91 70.87 -2.20
N GLY A 116 -18.83 71.14 -3.49
CA GLY A 116 -19.82 70.74 -4.50
C GLY A 116 -19.41 69.46 -5.24
N SER A 117 -20.24 68.98 -6.10
CA SER A 117 -19.91 67.81 -6.97
C SER A 117 -18.94 68.18 -8.09
N GLY A 118 -18.35 67.21 -8.75
CA GLY A 118 -17.40 67.39 -9.86
C GLY A 118 -16.15 68.15 -9.42
N THR A 119 -15.70 69.15 -10.15
CA THR A 119 -14.47 69.93 -9.88
C THR A 119 -14.65 70.90 -8.71
N ASN A 120 -15.84 71.03 -8.16
CA ASN A 120 -16.16 71.88 -7.02
C ASN A 120 -15.95 71.23 -5.65
N ARG A 121 -15.34 70.10 -5.56
CA ARG A 121 -15.04 69.34 -4.30
C ARG A 121 -14.07 70.18 -3.43
N GLY A 122 -14.15 69.98 -2.16
CA GLY A 122 -13.13 70.43 -1.21
C GLY A 122 -12.05 69.37 -1.00
N ALA A 123 -10.89 69.85 -0.54
CA ALA A 123 -9.80 68.96 -0.12
C ALA A 123 -8.89 69.56 0.94
N ALA A 124 -8.50 68.80 1.92
CA ALA A 124 -7.50 69.29 2.89
C ALA A 124 -6.13 69.43 2.19
N LEU A 125 -5.72 68.35 1.44
CA LEU A 125 -4.49 68.39 0.64
C LEU A 125 -4.84 68.07 -0.82
N LEU A 126 -4.36 68.89 -1.75
CA LEU A 126 -4.62 68.72 -3.19
C LEU A 126 -3.37 68.80 -4.04
N GLY A 127 -3.09 67.80 -4.83
CA GLY A 127 -2.11 67.83 -5.95
C GLY A 127 -2.84 68.03 -7.26
N ASN A 128 -2.71 69.20 -7.87
CA ASN A 128 -3.34 69.52 -9.13
C ASN A 128 -2.31 69.44 -10.27
N GLY A 129 -2.55 68.52 -11.25
CA GLY A 129 -1.59 68.19 -12.32
C GLY A 129 -0.84 66.87 -12.08
N ASN A 130 0.22 66.66 -12.83
CA ASN A 130 0.90 65.37 -12.88
C ASN A 130 2.06 65.28 -11.88
N SER A 131 2.40 64.07 -11.48
CA SER A 131 3.61 63.72 -10.74
C SER A 131 3.77 64.42 -9.40
N ASN A 132 2.68 64.71 -8.69
CA ASN A 132 2.71 65.25 -7.34
C ASN A 132 2.88 64.13 -6.29
N THR A 133 3.56 64.48 -5.21
CA THR A 133 3.68 63.60 -4.02
C THR A 133 3.04 64.31 -2.80
N ILE A 134 2.02 63.65 -2.23
CA ILE A 134 1.31 64.21 -1.09
C ILE A 134 1.43 63.23 0.08
N THR A 135 1.98 63.61 1.18
CA THR A 135 2.22 62.77 2.34
C THR A 135 1.58 63.37 3.59
N ASN A 136 0.69 62.58 4.21
CA ASN A 136 0.27 62.78 5.57
C ASN A 136 1.15 61.88 6.46
N THR A 137 2.03 62.44 7.25
CA THR A 137 3.03 61.69 8.04
C THR A 137 2.37 61.05 9.28
N ALA A 138 3.10 60.24 10.02
CA ALA A 138 2.57 59.53 11.20
C ALA A 138 2.02 60.51 12.29
N SER A 139 2.54 61.72 12.36
CA SER A 139 2.01 62.76 13.25
C SER A 139 0.89 63.58 12.62
N GLY A 140 0.68 63.48 11.32
CA GLY A 140 -0.34 64.24 10.57
C GLY A 140 -1.77 63.77 10.86
N SER A 141 -2.67 64.67 11.09
CA SER A 141 -4.11 64.37 11.25
C SER A 141 -4.95 65.24 10.29
N ILE A 142 -5.86 64.68 9.59
CA ILE A 142 -6.78 65.34 8.69
C ILE A 142 -8.21 64.96 9.09
N THR A 143 -9.05 65.99 9.31
CA THR A 143 -10.49 65.84 9.60
C THR A 143 -11.32 66.66 8.64
N THR A 144 -12.31 66.04 7.96
CA THR A 144 -13.24 66.81 7.10
C THR A 144 -14.70 66.51 7.46
N THR A 145 -15.58 67.49 7.49
CA THR A 145 -16.96 67.35 7.92
C THR A 145 -18.00 67.73 6.84
N GLY A 146 -17.63 68.52 5.88
CA GLY A 146 -18.53 68.98 4.80
C GLY A 146 -18.77 67.96 3.70
N ALA A 147 -19.94 68.04 3.05
CA ALA A 147 -20.17 67.20 1.86
C ALA A 147 -19.11 67.41 0.77
N TYR A 148 -18.69 66.39 0.09
CA TYR A 148 -17.66 66.40 -0.95
C TYR A 148 -16.28 67.00 -0.46
N ASN A 149 -15.99 66.96 0.80
CA ASN A 149 -14.70 67.37 1.33
C ASN A 149 -13.75 66.21 1.57
N ASP A 150 -12.80 66.04 0.69
CA ASP A 150 -11.83 64.95 0.71
C ASP A 150 -10.65 65.24 1.65
N GLY A 151 -10.09 64.19 2.25
CA GLY A 151 -8.86 64.34 3.04
C GLY A 151 -7.65 64.66 2.19
N MET A 152 -7.28 63.77 1.27
CA MET A 152 -6.19 63.97 0.29
C MET A 152 -6.72 63.70 -1.13
N ALA A 153 -6.39 64.58 -2.04
CA ALA A 153 -6.85 64.46 -3.40
C ALA A 153 -5.72 64.75 -4.40
N ALA A 154 -5.77 64.08 -5.54
CA ALA A 154 -4.94 64.39 -6.68
C ALA A 154 -5.72 64.41 -7.98
N ASN A 155 -5.29 65.27 -8.91
CA ASN A 155 -5.81 65.37 -10.25
C ASN A 155 -4.66 65.31 -11.23
N GLY A 156 -4.72 64.43 -12.24
CA GLY A 156 -3.66 64.21 -13.21
C GLY A 156 -3.03 62.82 -13.15
N THR A 157 -1.93 62.65 -13.82
CA THR A 157 -1.26 61.36 -14.04
C THR A 157 0.00 61.24 -13.16
N GLY A 158 0.28 60.02 -12.66
CA GLY A 158 1.53 59.73 -11.93
C GLY A 158 1.61 60.35 -10.52
N ASN A 159 0.51 60.71 -9.90
CA ASN A 159 0.50 61.25 -8.53
C ASN A 159 0.65 60.15 -7.49
N THR A 160 1.36 60.47 -6.42
CA THR A 160 1.57 59.59 -5.27
C THR A 160 0.97 60.22 -4.01
N LEU A 161 0.01 59.57 -3.38
CA LEU A 161 -0.60 59.97 -2.12
C LEU A 161 -0.25 58.90 -1.05
N VAL A 162 0.30 59.38 0.04
CA VAL A 162 0.73 58.50 1.18
C VAL A 162 0.11 59.00 2.50
N ASN A 163 -0.65 58.15 3.13
CA ASN A 163 -1.15 58.40 4.48
C ASN A 163 -0.45 57.45 5.46
N ASN A 164 0.38 58.00 6.31
CA ASN A 164 0.99 57.30 7.48
C ASN A 164 0.32 57.70 8.79
N GLY A 165 -0.52 58.74 8.80
CA GLY A 165 -1.21 59.28 9.95
C GLY A 165 -2.69 58.94 10.01
N SER A 166 -3.52 59.91 10.40
CA SER A 166 -4.98 59.70 10.44
C SER A 166 -5.73 60.61 9.48
N ILE A 167 -6.75 60.05 8.80
CA ILE A 167 -7.70 60.79 8.00
C ILE A 167 -9.12 60.41 8.45
N ASN A 168 -9.93 61.43 8.85
CA ASN A 168 -11.31 61.21 9.25
C ASN A 168 -12.25 62.13 8.38
N THR A 169 -13.15 61.51 7.62
CA THR A 169 -14.14 62.25 6.83
C THR A 169 -15.54 61.87 7.24
N SER A 170 -16.42 62.87 7.44
CA SER A 170 -17.81 62.57 7.86
C SER A 170 -18.88 63.14 6.91
N GLY A 171 -18.52 63.92 5.90
CA GLY A 171 -19.46 64.45 4.94
C GLY A 171 -19.94 63.45 3.89
N PRO A 172 -21.17 63.57 3.42
CA PRO A 172 -21.62 62.74 2.28
C PRO A 172 -20.71 62.92 1.06
N ASN A 173 -20.41 61.84 0.32
CA ASN A 173 -19.51 61.86 -0.85
C ASN A 173 -18.11 62.39 -0.54
N ALA A 174 -17.67 62.45 0.73
CA ALA A 174 -16.31 62.90 1.12
C ALA A 174 -15.39 61.70 1.19
N TYR A 175 -14.29 61.71 0.44
CA TYR A 175 -13.35 60.58 0.38
C TYR A 175 -12.16 60.81 1.27
N GLY A 176 -11.59 59.72 1.81
CA GLY A 176 -10.37 59.79 2.57
C GLY A 176 -9.20 60.19 1.67
N MET A 177 -8.93 59.36 0.69
CA MET A 177 -7.92 59.61 -0.34
C MET A 177 -8.51 59.34 -1.74
N THR A 178 -8.26 60.21 -2.67
CA THR A 178 -8.74 60.04 -4.06
C THR A 178 -7.74 60.49 -5.12
N ALA A 179 -7.57 59.66 -6.13
CA ALA A 179 -6.88 60.06 -7.37
C ALA A 179 -7.97 60.20 -8.48
N ALA A 180 -7.75 61.16 -9.38
CA ALA A 180 -8.70 61.66 -10.38
C ALA A 180 -9.83 62.51 -9.77
N TRP A 181 -9.47 63.40 -8.85
CA TRP A 181 -10.32 64.29 -8.12
C TRP A 181 -11.19 65.17 -9.03
N GLY A 182 -12.49 65.13 -8.82
CA GLY A 182 -13.43 65.91 -9.59
C GLY A 182 -13.70 65.52 -11.02
N GLN A 183 -13.06 64.47 -11.52
CA GLN A 183 -13.23 63.96 -12.88
C GLN A 183 -14.12 62.75 -12.94
N THR A 184 -14.85 62.58 -14.01
CA THR A 184 -15.67 61.39 -14.28
C THR A 184 -14.90 60.30 -15.00
N ASN A 185 -13.61 60.55 -15.38
CA ASN A 185 -12.81 59.53 -15.95
C ASN A 185 -11.76 59.92 -16.98
N THR A 186 -10.82 59.10 -17.20
CA THR A 186 -10.25 58.29 -18.27
C THR A 186 -8.96 58.76 -18.93
N GLY A 187 -8.52 59.98 -18.76
CA GLY A 187 -7.20 60.38 -19.25
C GLY A 187 -6.07 60.25 -18.22
N GLN A 188 -6.42 59.94 -17.00
CA GLN A 188 -5.47 59.87 -15.90
C GLN A 188 -4.93 58.43 -15.74
N ALA A 189 -3.67 58.33 -15.44
CA ALA A 189 -3.02 57.00 -15.30
C ALA A 189 -1.91 57.00 -14.26
N ASN A 190 -1.51 55.78 -13.85
CA ASN A 190 -0.32 55.56 -13.02
C ASN A 190 -0.35 56.25 -11.64
N ASN A 191 -1.52 56.51 -11.09
CA ASN A 191 -1.63 57.10 -9.74
C ASN A 191 -1.46 56.06 -8.67
N SER A 192 -0.81 56.39 -7.56
CA SER A 192 -0.53 55.48 -6.44
C SER A 192 -1.06 56.07 -5.13
N LEU A 193 -1.88 55.30 -4.44
CA LEU A 193 -2.41 55.59 -3.11
C LEU A 193 -1.89 54.58 -2.12
N THR A 194 -1.23 55.02 -1.04
CA THR A 194 -0.66 54.16 0.00
C THR A 194 -1.21 54.57 1.36
N ASN A 195 -1.74 53.64 2.12
CA ASN A 195 -2.12 53.83 3.50
C ASN A 195 -1.36 52.90 4.43
N THR A 196 -0.62 53.43 5.35
CA THR A 196 0.02 52.72 6.48
C THR A 196 -0.59 53.12 7.83
N GLY A 197 -1.34 54.23 7.88
CA GLY A 197 -2.04 54.74 9.05
C GLY A 197 -3.51 54.34 9.10
N SER A 198 -4.40 55.26 9.43
CA SER A 198 -5.83 55.01 9.49
C SER A 198 -6.62 55.99 8.61
N ILE A 199 -7.62 55.45 7.90
CA ILE A 199 -8.61 56.28 7.17
C ILE A 199 -9.98 55.81 7.62
N THR A 200 -10.78 56.76 8.14
CA THR A 200 -12.16 56.49 8.55
C THR A 200 -13.08 57.44 7.80
N THR A 201 -14.11 56.93 7.12
CA THR A 201 -15.17 57.73 6.51
C THR A 201 -16.55 57.33 7.03
N SER A 202 -17.36 58.29 7.46
CA SER A 202 -18.69 58.02 8.01
C SER A 202 -19.83 58.60 7.18
N GLY A 203 -19.57 59.40 6.16
CA GLY A 203 -20.56 59.96 5.26
C GLY A 203 -21.16 58.88 4.32
N SER A 204 -22.39 59.10 3.86
CA SER A 204 -22.99 58.27 2.82
C SER A 204 -22.28 58.43 1.48
N ASN A 205 -22.17 57.33 0.69
CA ASN A 205 -21.39 57.29 -0.58
C ASN A 205 -19.92 57.77 -0.46
N ALA A 206 -19.37 57.72 0.76
CA ALA A 206 -17.97 58.14 1.03
C ALA A 206 -17.03 56.93 0.90
N ARG A 207 -15.88 57.14 0.36
CA ARG A 207 -14.85 56.08 0.14
C ARG A 207 -13.62 56.39 0.98
N ALA A 208 -13.04 55.36 1.55
CA ALA A 208 -11.75 55.53 2.27
C ALA A 208 -10.64 55.78 1.26
N MET A 209 -10.54 54.97 0.23
CA MET A 209 -9.60 55.19 -0.89
C MET A 209 -10.32 54.99 -2.21
N SER A 210 -10.06 55.86 -3.18
CA SER A 210 -10.66 55.81 -4.49
C SER A 210 -9.67 56.16 -5.57
N ILE A 211 -9.56 55.29 -6.56
CA ILE A 211 -8.72 55.53 -7.74
C ILE A 211 -9.56 55.44 -9.00
N LEU A 212 -9.44 56.40 -9.87
CA LEU A 212 -10.05 56.45 -11.17
C LEU A 212 -8.99 56.61 -12.22
N GLY A 213 -9.09 55.88 -13.30
CA GLY A 213 -8.08 55.92 -14.36
C GLY A 213 -7.37 54.57 -14.58
N GLN A 214 -6.32 54.54 -15.39
CA GLN A 214 -5.64 53.32 -15.78
C GLN A 214 -4.35 53.11 -14.99
N ASN A 215 -3.97 51.85 -14.80
CA ASN A 215 -2.73 51.44 -14.12
C ASN A 215 -2.63 52.02 -12.69
N GLY A 216 -3.77 52.20 -12.04
CA GLY A 216 -3.81 52.74 -10.69
C GLY A 216 -3.43 51.69 -9.63
N SER A 217 -2.83 52.15 -8.52
CA SER A 217 -2.45 51.26 -7.44
C SER A 217 -2.94 51.75 -6.09
N ILE A 218 -3.64 50.91 -5.35
CA ILE A 218 -3.97 51.05 -3.93
C ILE A 218 -3.16 50.04 -3.11
N THR A 219 -2.39 50.57 -2.13
CA THR A 219 -1.67 49.71 -1.17
C THR A 219 -2.13 50.07 0.24
N ASN A 220 -2.64 49.08 0.99
CA ASN A 220 -3.07 49.25 2.36
C ASN A 220 -2.32 48.27 3.28
N THR A 221 -1.56 48.82 4.23
CA THR A 221 -0.95 48.08 5.35
C THR A 221 -1.53 48.51 6.72
N GLY A 222 -2.30 49.63 6.71
CA GLY A 222 -2.99 50.15 7.89
C GLY A 222 -4.46 49.80 7.96
N THR A 223 -5.30 50.70 8.40
CA THR A 223 -6.76 50.50 8.54
C THR A 223 -7.53 51.42 7.63
N LEU A 224 -8.44 50.87 6.86
CA LEU A 224 -9.47 51.57 6.10
C LEU A 224 -10.82 51.18 6.67
N LEU A 225 -11.63 52.16 7.08
CA LEU A 225 -12.96 51.94 7.63
C LEU A 225 -13.98 52.86 6.99
N THR A 226 -15.09 52.32 6.51
CA THR A 226 -16.28 53.08 6.12
C THR A 226 -17.50 52.66 6.95
N THR A 227 -18.23 53.61 7.49
CA THR A 227 -19.43 53.33 8.27
C THR A 227 -20.71 53.87 7.63
N GLY A 228 -20.59 54.73 6.61
CA GLY A 228 -21.74 55.32 5.90
C GLY A 228 -22.43 54.34 4.96
N ALA A 229 -23.71 54.60 4.69
CA ALA A 229 -24.48 53.83 3.76
C ALA A 229 -23.92 53.96 2.34
N SER A 230 -23.92 52.85 1.56
CA SER A 230 -23.37 52.75 0.19
C SER A 230 -21.91 53.24 0.04
N SER A 231 -21.15 53.15 1.12
CA SER A 231 -19.77 53.67 1.21
C SER A 231 -18.76 52.56 1.00
N THR A 232 -18.38 52.31 -0.23
CA THR A 232 -17.30 51.37 -0.60
C THR A 232 -16.00 51.84 0.02
N THR A 233 -15.28 50.90 0.71
CA THR A 233 -14.05 51.30 1.44
C THR A 233 -12.88 51.55 0.47
N ALA A 234 -12.60 50.60 -0.44
CA ALA A 234 -11.61 50.75 -1.48
C ALA A 234 -12.26 50.60 -2.86
N TYR A 235 -12.14 51.63 -3.69
CA TYR A 235 -12.76 51.68 -5.00
C TYR A 235 -11.74 51.87 -6.11
N LEU A 236 -11.81 50.99 -7.12
CA LEU A 236 -10.98 51.01 -8.30
C LEU A 236 -11.88 51.16 -9.53
N GLN A 237 -11.54 52.07 -10.46
CA GLN A 237 -12.25 52.23 -11.70
C GLN A 237 -11.26 52.55 -12.82
N GLY A 238 -10.88 51.50 -13.55
CA GLY A 238 -9.99 51.67 -14.67
C GLY A 238 -9.48 50.36 -15.19
N ASN A 239 -8.63 50.43 -16.18
CA ASN A 239 -7.96 49.24 -16.73
C ASN A 239 -6.62 49.02 -16.01
N ASN A 240 -6.30 47.78 -15.72
CA ASN A 240 -5.06 47.34 -15.09
C ASN A 240 -4.81 47.97 -13.69
N ASP A 241 -5.90 48.19 -12.96
CA ASP A 241 -5.83 48.68 -11.59
C ASP A 241 -5.45 47.56 -10.63
N LYS A 242 -4.71 47.92 -9.58
CA LYS A 242 -4.20 46.97 -8.58
C LYS A 242 -4.53 47.43 -7.18
N LEU A 243 -4.97 46.45 -6.34
CA LEU A 243 -5.08 46.62 -4.90
C LEU A 243 -4.20 45.58 -4.18
N ILE A 244 -3.38 46.05 -3.23
CA ILE A 244 -2.59 45.20 -2.34
C ILE A 244 -2.97 45.53 -0.90
N ASN A 245 -3.47 44.51 -0.16
CA ASN A 245 -3.85 44.65 1.23
C ASN A 245 -3.09 43.66 2.13
N SER A 246 -2.40 44.22 3.12
CA SER A 246 -1.86 43.43 4.26
C SER A 246 -2.40 43.97 5.59
N GLY A 247 -3.19 45.04 5.56
CA GLY A 247 -3.87 45.63 6.70
C GLY A 247 -5.35 45.24 6.79
N THR A 248 -6.18 46.14 7.28
CA THR A 248 -7.63 45.96 7.38
C THR A 248 -8.36 46.89 6.42
N ILE A 249 -9.27 46.35 5.62
CA ILE A 249 -10.23 47.08 4.82
C ILE A 249 -11.63 46.66 5.30
N GLN A 250 -12.41 47.60 5.89
CA GLN A 250 -13.69 47.25 6.48
C GLN A 250 -14.79 48.19 6.05
N ALA A 251 -15.92 47.63 5.54
CA ALA A 251 -17.14 48.34 5.25
C ALA A 251 -18.23 47.94 6.26
N GLN A 252 -18.74 48.87 7.04
CA GLN A 252 -19.79 48.66 8.01
C GLN A 252 -21.14 49.26 7.57
N GLY A 253 -21.16 50.12 6.55
CA GLY A 253 -22.38 50.74 6.05
C GLY A 253 -23.34 49.77 5.37
N SER A 254 -24.62 50.09 5.38
CA SER A 254 -25.63 49.34 4.63
C SER A 254 -25.31 49.42 3.12
N SER A 255 -25.46 48.30 2.41
CA SER A 255 -25.17 48.17 0.95
C SER A 255 -23.75 48.61 0.56
N ALA A 256 -22.78 48.45 1.46
CA ALA A 256 -21.39 48.85 1.25
C ALA A 256 -20.47 47.64 1.02
N ASP A 257 -19.77 47.64 -0.10
CA ASP A 257 -18.72 46.68 -0.37
C ASP A 257 -17.39 47.13 0.27
N ALA A 258 -16.58 46.19 0.76
CA ALA A 258 -15.26 46.59 1.27
C ALA A 258 -14.30 46.94 0.15
N VAL A 259 -14.24 46.15 -0.91
CA VAL A 259 -13.49 46.41 -2.15
C VAL A 259 -14.43 46.29 -3.34
N PHE A 260 -14.48 47.33 -4.15
CA PHE A 260 -15.25 47.30 -5.38
C PHE A 260 -14.36 47.72 -6.57
N SER A 261 -14.20 46.81 -7.53
CA SER A 261 -13.56 47.08 -8.79
C SER A 261 -14.56 47.23 -9.89
N ASN A 262 -14.74 48.44 -10.39
CA ASN A 262 -15.64 48.75 -11.48
C ASN A 262 -14.89 48.71 -12.83
N THR A 263 -14.74 47.54 -13.39
CA THR A 263 -14.18 47.33 -14.73
C THR A 263 -15.29 47.50 -15.77
N ALA A 264 -15.74 48.71 -16.02
CA ALA A 264 -16.89 48.99 -16.85
C ALA A 264 -16.71 48.63 -18.34
N GLY A 265 -15.48 48.41 -18.82
CA GLY A 265 -15.15 48.01 -20.20
C GLY A 265 -14.91 46.55 -20.36
N SER A 266 -15.43 45.93 -21.44
CA SER A 266 -15.06 44.59 -21.80
C SER A 266 -13.55 44.52 -22.14
N GLY A 267 -12.78 43.77 -21.40
CA GLY A 267 -11.30 43.67 -21.54
C GLY A 267 -10.52 44.50 -20.55
N PHE A 268 -11.15 45.29 -19.65
CA PHE A 268 -10.47 45.86 -18.50
C PHE A 268 -10.00 44.81 -17.54
N THR A 269 -8.81 44.99 -16.95
CA THR A 269 -8.25 44.06 -15.99
C THR A 269 -8.16 44.69 -14.60
N ALA A 270 -8.36 43.89 -13.56
CA ALA A 270 -8.12 44.26 -12.16
C ALA A 270 -7.39 43.15 -11.42
N ASN A 271 -6.47 43.55 -10.56
CA ASN A 271 -5.72 42.61 -9.71
C ASN A 271 -5.88 43.01 -8.24
N ILE A 272 -6.57 42.19 -7.46
CA ILE A 272 -6.82 42.39 -6.04
C ILE A 272 -6.07 41.33 -5.27
N GLN A 273 -5.13 41.73 -4.41
CA GLN A 273 -4.30 40.87 -3.60
C GLN A 273 -4.53 41.16 -2.13
N ASN A 274 -5.11 40.21 -1.42
CA ASN A 274 -5.19 40.20 0.03
C ASN A 274 -4.08 39.27 0.55
N LEU A 275 -3.02 39.88 1.08
CA LEU A 275 -1.84 39.16 1.54
C LEU A 275 -2.07 38.47 2.89
N ALA A 276 -1.13 37.63 3.32
CA ALA A 276 -1.17 37.00 4.63
C ALA A 276 -1.35 38.03 5.77
N GLY A 277 -2.30 37.80 6.66
CA GLY A 277 -2.70 38.73 7.73
C GLY A 277 -3.65 39.84 7.29
N GLY A 278 -3.78 40.09 6.01
CA GLY A 278 -4.73 41.08 5.47
C GLY A 278 -6.20 40.69 5.72
N LYS A 279 -7.03 41.68 6.03
CA LYS A 279 -8.47 41.48 6.26
C LYS A 279 -9.27 42.37 5.34
N ILE A 280 -10.24 41.83 4.65
CA ILE A 280 -11.24 42.53 3.84
C ILE A 280 -12.61 42.09 4.31
N ILE A 281 -13.35 42.99 4.97
CA ILE A 281 -14.57 42.68 5.72
C ILE A 281 -15.71 43.59 5.29
N ALA A 282 -16.84 43.03 4.94
CA ALA A 282 -18.06 43.77 4.66
C ALA A 282 -19.21 43.29 5.55
N GLN A 283 -19.98 44.22 6.14
CA GLN A 283 -21.12 43.88 6.98
C GLN A 283 -22.39 43.60 6.16
N SER A 284 -22.58 44.24 5.02
CA SER A 284 -23.83 44.15 4.23
C SER A 284 -23.61 43.99 2.73
N GLY A 285 -22.45 44.31 2.23
CA GLY A 285 -22.04 44.08 0.82
C GLY A 285 -21.12 42.90 0.70
N ALA A 286 -20.40 42.75 -0.41
CA ALA A 286 -19.34 41.77 -0.62
C ALA A 286 -18.02 42.27 -0.01
N ALA A 287 -17.19 41.37 0.49
CA ALA A 287 -15.84 41.74 0.83
C ALA A 287 -15.09 42.21 -0.43
N VAL A 288 -15.21 41.46 -1.53
CA VAL A 288 -14.67 41.85 -2.84
C VAL A 288 -15.77 41.70 -3.87
N ARG A 289 -16.10 42.80 -4.56
CA ARG A 289 -16.96 42.81 -5.74
C ARG A 289 -16.23 43.31 -6.96
N THR A 290 -16.38 42.62 -8.07
CA THR A 290 -15.91 43.07 -9.38
C THR A 290 -17.06 43.11 -10.36
N LEU A 291 -16.98 44.02 -11.35
CA LEU A 291 -17.93 44.03 -12.47
C LEU A 291 -17.32 43.39 -13.74
N ASN A 292 -17.88 43.73 -14.88
CA ASN A 292 -17.47 43.25 -16.20
C ASN A 292 -15.97 43.45 -16.44
N GLY A 293 -15.31 42.50 -17.01
CA GLY A 293 -13.87 42.57 -17.30
C GLY A 293 -13.13 41.37 -16.75
N VAL A 294 -11.80 41.36 -16.85
CA VAL A 294 -10.96 40.27 -16.36
C VAL A 294 -10.46 40.59 -14.94
N SER A 295 -10.92 39.88 -13.97
CA SER A 295 -10.55 40.13 -12.57
C SER A 295 -9.77 38.96 -11.98
N THR A 296 -8.63 39.26 -11.37
CA THR A 296 -7.89 38.28 -10.56
C THR A 296 -7.95 38.71 -9.10
N VAL A 297 -8.48 37.83 -8.25
CA VAL A 297 -8.51 38.01 -6.79
C VAL A 297 -7.63 36.95 -6.18
N THR A 298 -6.55 37.35 -5.53
CA THR A 298 -5.64 36.45 -4.79
C THR A 298 -5.82 36.68 -3.31
N ASN A 299 -6.13 35.61 -2.57
CA ASN A 299 -6.34 35.68 -1.13
C ASN A 299 -5.39 34.75 -0.37
N ALA A 300 -4.62 35.33 0.55
CA ALA A 300 -3.82 34.65 1.57
C ALA A 300 -4.23 35.10 2.99
N GLY A 301 -5.25 35.93 3.13
CA GLY A 301 -5.79 36.47 4.37
C GLY A 301 -7.27 36.17 4.55
N LEU A 302 -8.00 37.06 5.20
CA LEU A 302 -9.42 36.94 5.45
C LEU A 302 -10.25 37.75 4.45
N LEU A 303 -11.22 37.12 3.81
CA LEU A 303 -12.35 37.73 3.10
C LEU A 303 -13.63 37.39 3.84
N GLU A 304 -14.35 38.37 4.35
CA GLU A 304 -15.55 38.11 5.16
C GLU A 304 -16.72 38.99 4.71
N SER A 305 -17.87 38.36 4.59
CA SER A 305 -19.13 39.11 4.41
C SER A 305 -20.24 38.55 5.32
N ALA A 306 -20.77 39.39 6.18
CA ALA A 306 -21.92 39.02 7.02
C ALA A 306 -23.22 38.89 6.20
N SER A 307 -23.29 39.42 4.99
CA SER A 307 -24.44 39.21 4.07
C SER A 307 -24.48 37.83 3.40
N GLY A 308 -23.42 37.03 3.57
CA GLY A 308 -23.33 35.67 3.07
C GLY A 308 -22.57 35.51 1.73
N VAL A 309 -22.23 36.59 1.02
CA VAL A 309 -21.45 36.57 -0.23
C VAL A 309 -20.15 37.36 -0.05
N ALA A 310 -19.05 36.66 0.20
CA ALA A 310 -17.74 37.26 0.43
C ALA A 310 -17.07 37.78 -0.86
N VAL A 311 -17.14 36.96 -1.92
CA VAL A 311 -16.59 37.30 -3.24
C VAL A 311 -17.69 37.27 -4.27
N GLN A 312 -17.91 38.37 -4.98
CA GLN A 312 -18.86 38.50 -6.07
C GLN A 312 -18.15 39.03 -7.32
N MET A 313 -17.91 38.15 -8.28
CA MET A 313 -17.27 38.53 -9.53
C MET A 313 -18.29 38.80 -10.63
N GLY A 314 -17.96 39.62 -11.61
CA GLY A 314 -18.80 39.94 -12.76
C GLY A 314 -18.73 38.91 -13.89
N THR A 315 -19.18 39.31 -15.10
CA THR A 315 -19.32 38.39 -16.24
C THR A 315 -18.03 38.15 -17.05
N GLY A 316 -16.88 38.68 -16.64
CA GLY A 316 -15.62 38.55 -17.35
C GLY A 316 -14.93 37.19 -17.10
N LEU A 317 -13.70 37.06 -17.62
CA LEU A 317 -12.80 35.93 -17.32
C LEU A 317 -12.19 36.14 -15.95
N ASN A 318 -12.81 35.55 -14.95
CA ASN A 318 -12.42 35.78 -13.56
C ASN A 318 -11.54 34.64 -13.01
N THR A 319 -10.61 35.01 -12.15
CA THR A 319 -9.78 34.04 -11.44
C THR A 319 -9.78 34.37 -9.94
N LEU A 320 -10.20 33.43 -9.11
CA LEU A 320 -10.04 33.47 -7.67
C LEU A 320 -8.92 32.50 -7.28
N ILE A 321 -7.85 33.03 -6.67
CA ILE A 321 -6.72 32.26 -6.19
C ILE A 321 -6.72 32.24 -4.68
N LEU A 322 -6.83 31.07 -4.07
CA LEU A 322 -6.70 30.85 -2.64
C LEU A 322 -5.31 30.30 -2.35
N GLN A 323 -4.59 30.98 -1.48
CA GLN A 323 -3.23 30.64 -1.08
C GLN A 323 -3.19 30.20 0.39
N THR A 324 -2.04 29.72 0.84
CA THR A 324 -1.83 29.33 2.25
C THR A 324 -2.25 30.46 3.19
N GLY A 325 -3.08 30.13 4.19
CA GLY A 325 -3.65 31.10 5.13
C GLY A 325 -4.95 31.74 4.68
N SER A 326 -5.43 31.47 3.47
CA SER A 326 -6.70 31.96 2.95
C SER A 326 -7.88 31.54 3.81
N GLN A 327 -8.72 32.49 4.17
CA GLN A 327 -10.02 32.28 4.83
C GLN A 327 -11.09 33.05 4.08
N ILE A 328 -12.21 32.40 3.83
CA ILE A 328 -13.42 33.04 3.28
C ILE A 328 -14.56 32.75 4.24
N ILE A 329 -15.25 33.81 4.71
CA ILE A 329 -16.50 33.69 5.48
C ILE A 329 -17.63 34.23 4.64
N GLY A 330 -18.46 33.35 4.15
CA GLY A 330 -19.47 33.57 3.11
C GLY A 330 -19.18 32.74 1.86
N SER A 331 -20.03 32.88 0.84
CA SER A 331 -19.84 32.19 -0.45
C SER A 331 -18.95 32.99 -1.39
N ALA A 332 -18.42 32.30 -2.40
CA ALA A 332 -17.71 32.93 -3.51
C ALA A 332 -18.40 32.62 -4.83
N ASP A 333 -18.68 33.67 -5.59
CA ASP A 333 -19.37 33.64 -6.85
C ASP A 333 -18.43 34.09 -7.98
N GLY A 334 -18.13 33.20 -8.91
CA GLY A 334 -17.27 33.43 -10.05
C GLY A 334 -17.85 34.29 -11.15
N GLY A 335 -19.13 34.69 -11.02
CA GLY A 335 -19.83 35.47 -12.02
C GLY A 335 -20.43 34.63 -13.14
N GLY A 336 -21.09 35.31 -14.11
CA GLY A 336 -21.77 34.60 -15.20
C GLY A 336 -20.93 34.40 -16.47
N GLY A 337 -19.60 34.59 -16.40
CA GLY A 337 -18.69 34.43 -17.55
C GLY A 337 -18.42 32.98 -17.89
N SER A 338 -18.05 32.68 -19.15
CA SER A 338 -17.86 31.32 -19.63
C SER A 338 -16.56 30.63 -19.23
N ALA A 339 -15.70 31.26 -18.45
CA ALA A 339 -14.38 30.71 -18.11
C ALA A 339 -13.82 31.18 -16.76
N SER A 340 -14.66 31.31 -15.74
CA SER A 340 -14.18 31.65 -14.40
C SER A 340 -13.47 30.47 -13.73
N THR A 341 -12.31 30.72 -13.14
CA THR A 341 -11.43 29.69 -12.57
C THR A 341 -11.23 29.91 -11.07
N LEU A 342 -11.36 28.85 -10.30
CA LEU A 342 -10.95 28.76 -8.91
C LEU A 342 -9.62 27.99 -8.83
N ILE A 343 -8.60 28.61 -8.25
CA ILE A 343 -7.27 28.01 -8.10
C ILE A 343 -6.93 27.91 -6.62
N LEU A 344 -6.54 26.73 -6.18
CA LEU A 344 -6.04 26.47 -4.83
C LEU A 344 -4.52 26.28 -4.90
N GLN A 345 -3.75 27.09 -4.18
CA GLN A 345 -2.28 27.06 -4.16
C GLN A 345 -1.76 26.94 -2.73
N GLY A 346 -0.66 26.19 -2.54
CA GLY A 346 -0.09 25.96 -1.21
C GLY A 346 -0.96 24.99 -0.38
N THR A 347 -1.29 25.37 0.84
CA THR A 347 -2.06 24.52 1.77
C THR A 347 -3.22 25.28 2.37
N GLY A 348 -4.34 24.59 2.64
CA GLY A 348 -5.48 25.26 3.24
C GLY A 348 -6.72 24.41 3.43
N SER A 349 -7.80 25.07 3.84
CA SER A 349 -9.12 24.47 3.98
C SER A 349 -10.19 25.32 3.31
N VAL A 350 -11.16 24.66 2.72
CA VAL A 350 -12.31 25.28 2.08
C VAL A 350 -13.59 24.76 2.76
N THR A 351 -14.40 25.67 3.27
CA THR A 351 -15.70 25.36 3.90
C THR A 351 -16.88 26.00 3.18
N ASN A 352 -16.62 26.77 2.13
CA ASN A 352 -17.53 27.68 1.47
C ASN A 352 -18.25 27.04 0.28
N ALA A 353 -19.34 27.66 -0.14
CA ALA A 353 -19.94 27.39 -1.43
C ALA A 353 -19.29 28.26 -2.52
N PHE A 354 -18.90 27.60 -3.62
CA PHE A 354 -18.39 28.25 -4.83
C PHE A 354 -19.43 28.08 -5.93
N THR A 355 -19.91 29.18 -6.45
CA THR A 355 -20.93 29.20 -7.49
C THR A 355 -20.40 29.84 -8.76
N ARG A 356 -20.85 29.37 -9.91
CA ARG A 356 -20.53 29.93 -11.23
C ARG A 356 -19.04 30.01 -11.57
N PHE A 357 -18.22 29.12 -11.00
CA PHE A 357 -16.89 28.82 -11.51
C PHE A 357 -16.97 27.64 -12.48
N GLN A 358 -16.34 27.74 -13.65
CA GLN A 358 -16.33 26.69 -14.65
C GLN A 358 -15.16 25.71 -14.43
N THR A 359 -14.07 26.19 -13.86
CA THR A 359 -12.86 25.39 -13.67
C THR A 359 -12.40 25.42 -12.22
N LEU A 360 -12.05 24.25 -11.69
CA LEU A 360 -11.31 24.10 -10.44
C LEU A 360 -9.91 23.58 -10.74
N GLN A 361 -8.89 24.23 -10.20
CA GLN A 361 -7.49 23.79 -10.24
C GLN A 361 -6.93 23.76 -8.82
N ALA A 362 -6.85 22.59 -8.22
CA ALA A 362 -6.10 22.38 -6.99
C ALA A 362 -4.63 22.07 -7.35
N GLN A 363 -3.78 23.07 -7.18
CA GLN A 363 -2.34 23.01 -7.49
C GLN A 363 -1.48 22.98 -6.22
N GLY A 364 -2.15 22.90 -5.06
CA GLY A 364 -1.51 22.94 -3.75
C GLY A 364 -1.03 21.57 -3.27
N SER A 365 -0.23 21.59 -2.23
CA SER A 365 0.34 20.38 -1.65
C SER A 365 -0.61 19.68 -0.67
N ASP A 366 -1.53 20.42 -0.02
CA ASP A 366 -2.47 19.84 0.96
C ASP A 366 -3.70 20.74 1.13
N TRP A 367 -4.84 20.26 0.66
CA TRP A 367 -6.12 20.95 0.77
C TRP A 367 -7.21 20.06 1.35
N SER A 368 -7.94 20.60 2.33
CA SER A 368 -9.15 19.99 2.88
C SER A 368 -10.38 20.73 2.33
N TRP A 369 -11.28 20.01 1.69
CA TRP A 369 -12.49 20.58 1.09
C TRP A 369 -13.75 20.03 1.77
N SER A 370 -14.39 20.84 2.58
CA SER A 370 -15.72 20.58 3.17
C SER A 370 -16.85 21.47 2.58
N GLY A 371 -16.50 22.34 1.65
CA GLY A 371 -17.41 23.19 0.93
C GLY A 371 -18.16 22.49 -0.20
N SER A 372 -18.75 23.30 -1.10
CA SER A 372 -19.45 22.81 -2.29
C SER A 372 -19.11 23.65 -3.52
N GLY A 373 -19.06 23.00 -4.69
CA GLY A 373 -18.84 23.65 -5.96
C GLY A 373 -19.21 22.76 -7.13
N ALA A 374 -19.69 23.39 -8.23
CA ALA A 374 -19.98 22.71 -9.47
C ALA A 374 -19.12 23.30 -10.61
N PHE A 375 -18.43 22.44 -11.36
CA PHE A 375 -17.43 22.82 -12.34
C PHE A 375 -17.58 22.00 -13.62
N ASN A 376 -17.29 22.59 -14.78
CA ASN A 376 -17.20 21.83 -16.02
C ASN A 376 -15.88 21.02 -16.11
N SER A 377 -14.83 21.53 -15.47
CA SER A 377 -13.56 20.85 -15.38
C SER A 377 -12.96 21.00 -13.99
N ALA A 378 -12.51 19.91 -13.39
CA ALA A 378 -11.73 19.94 -12.16
C ALA A 378 -10.42 19.17 -12.36
N GLN A 379 -9.31 19.80 -11.99
CA GLN A 379 -7.99 19.21 -11.95
C GLN A 379 -7.45 19.27 -10.54
N ILE A 380 -7.17 18.13 -9.95
CA ILE A 380 -6.70 18.00 -8.57
C ILE A 380 -5.25 17.49 -8.58
N GLN A 381 -4.37 18.19 -7.88
CA GLN A 381 -2.97 17.80 -7.64
C GLN A 381 -2.66 17.87 -6.14
N GLY A 382 -1.65 17.11 -5.71
CA GLY A 382 -1.25 17.04 -4.30
C GLY A 382 -2.28 16.32 -3.41
N THR A 383 -2.22 16.55 -2.11
CA THR A 383 -3.18 15.94 -1.16
C THR A 383 -4.49 16.71 -1.18
N PHE A 384 -5.59 16.01 -1.36
CA PHE A 384 -6.93 16.56 -1.39
C PHE A 384 -7.91 15.71 -0.56
N ASN A 385 -8.26 16.23 0.61
CA ASN A 385 -9.17 15.57 1.55
C ASN A 385 -10.60 16.13 1.35
N LEU A 386 -11.46 15.35 0.73
CA LEU A 386 -12.83 15.78 0.40
C LEU A 386 -13.83 15.23 1.43
N THR A 387 -14.49 16.14 2.13
CA THR A 387 -15.63 15.84 3.03
C THR A 387 -16.90 16.57 2.61
N GLY A 388 -16.79 17.53 1.69
CA GLY A 388 -17.89 18.24 1.05
C GLY A 388 -18.20 17.68 -0.34
N THR A 389 -18.51 18.59 -1.29
CA THR A 389 -18.88 18.18 -2.65
C THR A 389 -18.11 18.98 -3.71
N VAL A 390 -17.49 18.24 -4.63
CA VAL A 390 -16.93 18.75 -5.88
C VAL A 390 -17.69 18.08 -7.02
N SER A 391 -18.58 18.83 -7.65
CA SER A 391 -19.54 18.29 -8.62
C SER A 391 -19.23 18.72 -10.05
N GLY A 392 -19.55 17.89 -11.02
CA GLY A 392 -19.70 18.32 -12.41
C GLY A 392 -20.88 19.28 -12.56
N ALA A 393 -20.83 20.21 -13.50
CA ALA A 393 -21.85 21.23 -13.72
C ALA A 393 -23.09 20.69 -14.46
N GLY A 394 -23.06 19.46 -14.95
CA GLY A 394 -24.19 18.76 -15.60
C GLY A 394 -24.02 18.57 -17.11
N ALA A 395 -22.94 19.05 -17.72
CA ALA A 395 -22.67 18.80 -19.13
C ALA A 395 -22.10 17.38 -19.35
N SER A 396 -22.37 16.80 -20.51
CA SER A 396 -21.83 15.50 -20.90
C SER A 396 -20.31 15.50 -21.09
N SER A 397 -19.72 16.69 -21.22
CA SER A 397 -18.27 16.91 -21.39
C SER A 397 -17.54 17.20 -20.07
N ASP A 398 -18.23 17.23 -18.93
CA ASP A 398 -17.60 17.54 -17.65
C ASP A 398 -16.55 16.50 -17.27
N THR A 399 -15.39 16.98 -16.85
CA THR A 399 -14.22 16.12 -16.62
C THR A 399 -13.58 16.41 -15.26
N LEU A 400 -13.39 15.35 -14.49
CA LEU A 400 -12.55 15.32 -13.30
C LEU A 400 -11.19 14.66 -13.65
N THR A 401 -10.10 15.33 -13.36
CA THR A 401 -8.74 14.79 -13.51
C THR A 401 -8.02 14.82 -12.16
N LEU A 402 -7.67 13.67 -11.65
CA LEU A 402 -6.77 13.49 -10.51
C LEU A 402 -5.36 13.29 -11.09
N ASN A 403 -4.47 14.24 -10.88
CA ASN A 403 -3.19 14.33 -11.59
C ASN A 403 -2.02 14.39 -10.59
N GLY A 404 -1.43 13.26 -10.25
CA GLY A 404 -0.43 13.19 -9.18
C GLY A 404 -1.04 13.52 -7.82
N ALA A 405 -2.28 13.14 -7.59
CA ALA A 405 -3.07 13.50 -6.43
C ALA A 405 -3.16 12.36 -5.41
N THR A 406 -3.14 12.70 -4.13
CA THR A 406 -3.52 11.80 -3.03
C THR A 406 -4.89 12.23 -2.53
N VAL A 407 -5.90 11.39 -2.74
CA VAL A 407 -7.32 11.77 -2.55
C VAL A 407 -8.01 10.86 -1.55
N THR A 408 -8.82 11.46 -0.68
CA THR A 408 -9.80 10.80 0.20
C THR A 408 -11.19 11.42 0.01
N GLY A 409 -12.26 10.70 0.39
CA GLY A 409 -13.63 11.20 0.29
C GLY A 409 -14.21 11.09 -1.11
N VAL A 410 -13.96 9.99 -1.83
CA VAL A 410 -14.36 9.83 -3.24
C VAL A 410 -15.85 10.00 -3.49
N ALA A 411 -16.70 9.70 -2.51
CA ALA A 411 -18.16 9.88 -2.61
C ALA A 411 -18.58 11.36 -2.76
N GLY A 412 -17.71 12.31 -2.42
CA GLY A 412 -17.92 13.74 -2.61
C GLY A 412 -17.72 14.23 -4.04
N PHE A 413 -17.12 13.42 -4.91
CA PHE A 413 -17.05 13.71 -6.35
C PHE A 413 -18.33 13.20 -7.01
N THR A 414 -19.15 14.10 -7.50
CA THR A 414 -20.48 13.78 -8.05
C THR A 414 -20.66 14.39 -9.45
N ASN A 415 -21.53 13.82 -10.24
CA ASN A 415 -21.93 14.36 -11.57
C ASN A 415 -20.78 14.46 -12.60
N TRP A 416 -19.77 13.58 -12.52
CA TRP A 416 -18.65 13.56 -13.46
C TRP A 416 -18.82 12.42 -14.49
N PRO A 417 -19.13 12.73 -15.77
CA PRO A 417 -19.19 11.73 -16.84
C PRO A 417 -17.83 11.15 -17.19
N THR A 418 -16.77 11.91 -17.01
CA THR A 418 -15.40 11.47 -17.28
C THR A 418 -14.52 11.71 -16.05
N VAL A 419 -13.85 10.64 -15.61
CA VAL A 419 -12.88 10.69 -14.52
C VAL A 419 -11.55 10.11 -15.00
N ASN A 420 -10.49 10.91 -14.92
CA ASN A 420 -9.13 10.50 -15.27
C ASN A 420 -8.25 10.50 -14.03
N ILE A 421 -7.57 9.40 -13.76
CA ILE A 421 -6.65 9.20 -12.63
C ILE A 421 -5.28 8.94 -13.20
N THR A 422 -4.36 9.91 -13.04
CA THR A 422 -3.13 9.98 -13.83
C THR A 422 -1.92 10.38 -12.98
N ASN A 423 -0.72 10.14 -13.53
CA ASN A 423 0.56 10.61 -12.99
C ASN A 423 0.86 10.19 -11.54
N GLY A 424 0.59 8.92 -11.22
CA GLY A 424 0.89 8.37 -9.90
C GLY A 424 -0.11 8.77 -8.83
N SER A 425 -1.35 9.09 -9.20
CA SER A 425 -2.40 9.40 -8.24
C SER A 425 -2.72 8.20 -7.34
N GLN A 426 -2.95 8.49 -6.06
CA GLN A 426 -3.40 7.54 -5.06
C GLN A 426 -4.79 7.93 -4.58
N VAL A 427 -5.78 7.10 -4.88
CA VAL A 427 -7.18 7.39 -4.59
C VAL A 427 -7.70 6.38 -3.57
N THR A 428 -8.01 6.85 -2.36
CA THR A 428 -8.61 6.03 -1.32
C THR A 428 -10.08 5.82 -1.62
N MET A 429 -10.46 4.57 -1.85
CA MET A 429 -11.84 4.16 -2.13
C MET A 429 -12.61 3.96 -0.81
N ASP A 430 -12.82 5.04 -0.10
CA ASP A 430 -13.54 5.10 1.19
C ASP A 430 -15.07 5.19 1.03
N GLY A 431 -15.55 5.05 -0.19
CA GLY A 431 -16.95 5.00 -0.59
C GLY A 431 -17.08 4.63 -2.06
N THR A 432 -18.26 4.84 -2.61
CA THR A 432 -18.51 4.63 -4.04
C THR A 432 -18.25 5.91 -4.82
N LEU A 433 -17.34 5.84 -5.80
CA LEU A 433 -17.20 6.88 -6.82
C LEU A 433 -18.34 6.74 -7.83
N VAL A 434 -19.30 7.66 -7.76
CA VAL A 434 -20.45 7.68 -8.67
C VAL A 434 -20.09 8.45 -9.94
N VAL A 435 -20.15 7.80 -11.08
CA VAL A 435 -19.70 8.33 -12.38
C VAL A 435 -20.87 8.53 -13.34
N GLY A 436 -20.91 9.69 -13.95
CA GLY A 436 -22.01 10.18 -14.78
C GLY A 436 -22.71 11.38 -14.18
N ASN A 437 -23.70 11.92 -14.88
CA ASN A 437 -24.59 12.98 -14.42
C ASN A 437 -26.03 12.69 -14.87
N ALA A 438 -26.95 13.58 -14.56
CA ALA A 438 -28.37 13.40 -14.92
C ALA A 438 -28.62 13.27 -16.43
N THR A 439 -27.72 13.82 -17.28
CA THR A 439 -27.82 13.74 -18.74
C THR A 439 -27.28 12.43 -19.28
N THR A 440 -26.15 11.95 -18.75
CA THR A 440 -25.46 10.76 -19.26
C THR A 440 -25.90 9.49 -18.54
N GLY A 441 -26.33 9.58 -17.29
CA GLY A 441 -26.69 8.46 -16.40
C GLY A 441 -25.51 7.59 -15.99
N THR A 442 -24.41 7.63 -16.73
CA THR A 442 -23.19 6.85 -16.54
C THR A 442 -21.98 7.58 -17.13
N GLY A 443 -20.80 6.98 -17.05
CA GLY A 443 -19.59 7.56 -17.63
C GLY A 443 -18.41 6.63 -17.67
N THR A 444 -17.22 7.21 -17.79
CA THR A 444 -15.96 6.51 -17.95
C THR A 444 -14.98 6.86 -16.85
N VAL A 445 -14.20 5.87 -16.39
CA VAL A 445 -13.04 6.03 -15.51
C VAL A 445 -11.81 5.48 -16.22
N THR A 446 -10.77 6.29 -16.33
CA THR A 446 -9.47 5.86 -16.87
C THR A 446 -8.41 5.96 -15.78
N ILE A 447 -7.67 4.88 -15.54
CA ILE A 447 -6.59 4.79 -14.56
C ILE A 447 -5.31 4.49 -15.32
N ASP A 448 -4.32 5.37 -15.23
CA ASP A 448 -3.05 5.16 -15.90
C ASP A 448 -2.14 4.16 -15.16
N ALA A 449 -1.07 3.73 -15.84
CA ALA A 449 -0.17 2.67 -15.34
C ALA A 449 0.59 3.02 -14.04
N SER A 450 0.66 4.30 -13.70
CA SER A 450 1.37 4.77 -12.51
C SER A 450 0.45 4.96 -11.29
N SER A 451 -0.87 4.97 -11.49
CA SER A 451 -1.86 5.33 -10.47
C SER A 451 -2.42 4.12 -9.72
N THR A 452 -2.90 4.35 -8.50
CA THR A 452 -3.40 3.30 -7.61
C THR A 452 -4.73 3.69 -6.97
N LEU A 453 -5.70 2.77 -7.01
CA LEU A 453 -6.90 2.80 -6.17
C LEU A 453 -6.63 2.01 -4.89
N LEU A 454 -6.70 2.67 -3.74
CA LEU A 454 -6.51 2.08 -2.42
C LEU A 454 -7.87 1.63 -1.86
N ALA A 455 -8.19 0.34 -2.02
CA ALA A 455 -9.51 -0.22 -1.76
C ALA A 455 -9.58 -1.20 -0.57
N GLY A 456 -8.46 -1.39 0.16
CA GLY A 456 -8.33 -2.35 1.26
C GLY A 456 -8.61 -1.78 2.65
N ASN A 457 -9.30 -0.67 2.78
CA ASN A 457 -9.52 0.06 4.04
C ASN A 457 -10.77 -0.40 4.84
N GLY A 458 -11.42 -1.48 4.41
CA GLY A 458 -12.65 -2.01 5.05
C GLY A 458 -13.93 -1.26 4.68
N ALA A 459 -13.87 -0.22 3.86
CA ALA A 459 -15.04 0.54 3.44
C ALA A 459 -15.87 -0.18 2.36
N ASN A 460 -15.33 -1.23 1.74
CA ASN A 460 -15.94 -1.92 0.60
C ASN A 460 -16.38 -0.93 -0.49
N GLY A 461 -15.47 -0.04 -0.86
CA GLY A 461 -15.71 1.00 -1.85
C GLY A 461 -15.95 0.44 -3.26
N GLY A 462 -16.32 1.31 -4.19
CA GLY A 462 -16.57 0.87 -5.55
C GLY A 462 -16.64 2.00 -6.57
N ILE A 463 -16.90 1.65 -7.81
CA ILE A 463 -17.22 2.56 -8.92
C ILE A 463 -18.57 2.15 -9.47
N GLY A 464 -19.48 3.11 -9.56
CA GLY A 464 -20.83 2.83 -10.05
C GLY A 464 -21.45 3.97 -10.89
N PRO A 465 -22.54 3.71 -11.61
CA PRO A 465 -23.20 4.70 -12.43
C PRO A 465 -24.06 5.65 -11.59
N GLN A 466 -24.32 6.84 -12.12
CA GLN A 466 -25.24 7.81 -11.55
C GLN A 466 -26.70 7.32 -11.62
N ALA A 467 -27.08 6.69 -12.70
CA ALA A 467 -28.44 6.18 -12.89
C ALA A 467 -28.52 4.68 -12.65
N SER A 468 -29.51 4.23 -11.91
CA SER A 468 -29.77 2.81 -11.67
C SER A 468 -29.96 2.04 -12.99
N GLY A 469 -29.37 0.86 -13.09
CA GLY A 469 -29.45 0.00 -14.29
C GLY A 469 -28.53 0.41 -15.44
N GLN A 470 -27.77 1.49 -15.30
CA GLN A 470 -26.69 1.84 -16.24
C GLN A 470 -25.37 1.18 -15.81
N LEU A 471 -24.39 1.15 -16.68
CA LEU A 471 -23.10 0.51 -16.49
C LEU A 471 -21.98 1.51 -16.72
N VAL A 472 -21.03 1.62 -15.80
CA VAL A 472 -19.81 2.43 -16.00
C VAL A 472 -18.83 1.69 -16.92
N ASN A 473 -17.91 2.44 -17.53
CA ASN A 473 -16.78 1.87 -18.24
C ASN A 473 -15.49 2.22 -17.52
N VAL A 474 -14.79 1.22 -16.99
CA VAL A 474 -13.53 1.37 -16.28
C VAL A 474 -12.40 0.79 -17.12
N SER A 475 -11.48 1.65 -17.56
CA SER A 475 -10.22 1.26 -18.23
C SER A 475 -9.08 1.41 -17.24
N ASN A 476 -8.46 0.31 -16.85
CA ASN A 476 -7.42 0.27 -15.84
C ASN A 476 -6.09 -0.21 -16.44
N ALA A 477 -5.09 0.66 -16.44
CA ALA A 477 -3.70 0.27 -16.65
C ALA A 477 -2.86 0.29 -15.36
N GLY A 478 -3.42 0.78 -14.25
CA GLY A 478 -2.77 0.96 -12.96
C GLY A 478 -3.03 -0.18 -11.99
N THR A 479 -3.06 0.16 -10.72
CA THR A 479 -3.20 -0.80 -9.62
C THR A 479 -4.52 -0.60 -8.88
N ILE A 480 -5.23 -1.70 -8.62
CA ILE A 480 -6.30 -1.78 -7.61
C ILE A 480 -5.70 -2.55 -6.43
N ASP A 481 -5.55 -1.88 -5.30
CA ASP A 481 -4.91 -2.42 -4.10
C ASP A 481 -5.94 -2.61 -2.98
N LEU A 482 -6.27 -3.87 -2.69
CA LEU A 482 -7.11 -4.25 -1.56
C LEU A 482 -6.26 -4.66 -0.34
N THR A 483 -4.93 -4.61 -0.43
CA THR A 483 -4.04 -5.00 0.67
C THR A 483 -3.72 -3.83 1.60
N ASN A 484 -4.00 -2.60 1.19
CA ASN A 484 -3.70 -1.40 1.95
C ASN A 484 -4.57 -1.31 3.22
N GLY A 485 -3.96 -1.15 4.37
CA GLY A 485 -4.64 -0.82 5.64
C GLY A 485 -5.30 -1.97 6.39
N GLY A 486 -5.25 -3.22 5.90
CA GLY A 486 -5.93 -4.35 6.54
C GLY A 486 -5.03 -5.53 6.93
N SER A 487 -5.28 -6.10 8.12
CA SER A 487 -4.76 -7.42 8.50
C SER A 487 -5.70 -8.55 8.07
N THR A 488 -6.90 -8.24 7.60
CA THR A 488 -7.96 -9.18 7.23
C THR A 488 -8.02 -9.34 5.71
N ALA A 489 -8.36 -10.54 5.26
CA ALA A 489 -8.63 -10.86 3.86
C ALA A 489 -10.16 -10.90 3.65
N ALA A 490 -10.81 -9.73 3.64
CA ALA A 490 -12.27 -9.63 3.56
C ALA A 490 -12.76 -8.36 2.86
N ASN A 491 -11.87 -7.59 2.24
CA ASN A 491 -12.25 -6.39 1.52
C ASN A 491 -12.91 -6.75 0.19
N THR A 492 -13.86 -5.92 -0.23
CA THR A 492 -14.52 -6.06 -1.52
C THR A 492 -14.47 -4.73 -2.26
N PHE A 493 -14.05 -4.76 -3.52
CA PHE A 493 -14.12 -3.61 -4.41
C PHE A 493 -15.07 -3.91 -5.56
N THR A 494 -16.11 -3.11 -5.72
CA THR A 494 -17.18 -3.38 -6.69
C THR A 494 -17.14 -2.40 -7.86
N ILE A 495 -17.14 -2.91 -9.07
CA ILE A 495 -17.34 -2.14 -10.30
C ILE A 495 -18.72 -2.52 -10.86
N THR A 496 -19.70 -1.59 -10.80
CA THR A 496 -21.00 -1.79 -11.43
C THR A 496 -20.92 -1.36 -12.89
N GLY A 497 -20.43 -2.25 -13.74
CA GLY A 497 -20.19 -1.93 -15.14
C GLY A 497 -19.12 -2.80 -15.80
N ASN A 498 -18.58 -2.27 -16.88
CA ASN A 498 -17.54 -2.90 -17.69
C ASN A 498 -16.17 -2.56 -17.13
N TYR A 499 -15.32 -3.58 -17.02
CA TYR A 499 -13.93 -3.48 -16.62
C TYR A 499 -13.01 -3.95 -17.73
N SER A 500 -12.01 -3.17 -18.08
CA SER A 500 -10.97 -3.55 -19.03
C SER A 500 -9.60 -3.31 -18.40
N GLY A 501 -8.85 -4.38 -18.15
CA GLY A 501 -7.44 -4.33 -17.77
C GLY A 501 -6.55 -4.05 -18.98
N ASN A 502 -5.47 -3.29 -18.79
CA ASN A 502 -4.48 -3.01 -19.83
C ASN A 502 -3.09 -3.05 -19.19
N GLY A 503 -2.58 -4.25 -18.90
CA GLY A 503 -1.41 -4.46 -18.07
C GLY A 503 -1.64 -4.11 -16.60
N ALA A 504 -2.87 -4.18 -16.13
CA ALA A 504 -3.29 -3.78 -14.79
C ALA A 504 -2.80 -4.73 -13.70
N LYS A 505 -2.81 -4.24 -12.46
CA LYS A 505 -2.49 -5.05 -11.27
C LYS A 505 -3.66 -5.04 -10.29
N LEU A 506 -3.94 -6.21 -9.72
CA LEU A 506 -4.91 -6.40 -8.65
C LEU A 506 -4.20 -7.04 -7.45
N LEU A 507 -4.04 -6.29 -6.36
CA LEU A 507 -3.38 -6.77 -5.15
C LEU A 507 -4.45 -7.22 -4.14
N LEU A 508 -4.38 -8.48 -3.71
CA LEU A 508 -5.35 -9.10 -2.82
C LEU A 508 -4.68 -9.79 -1.64
N ASN A 509 -5.26 -9.66 -0.45
CA ASN A 509 -4.99 -10.56 0.66
C ASN A 509 -5.89 -11.79 0.55
N SER A 510 -5.34 -12.96 0.83
CA SER A 510 -6.10 -14.21 0.87
C SER A 510 -5.55 -15.13 1.95
N VAL A 511 -6.41 -15.82 2.65
CA VAL A 511 -6.02 -16.93 3.51
C VAL A 511 -5.95 -18.19 2.64
N LEU A 512 -4.74 -18.62 2.30
CA LEU A 512 -4.56 -19.81 1.47
C LEU A 512 -4.89 -21.08 2.26
N GLY A 513 -6.09 -21.58 2.10
CA GLY A 513 -6.66 -22.75 2.78
C GLY A 513 -7.52 -23.58 1.84
N ALA A 514 -8.49 -24.29 2.37
CA ALA A 514 -9.48 -25.03 1.61
C ALA A 514 -10.52 -24.10 0.95
N ASP A 515 -11.54 -24.68 0.36
CA ASP A 515 -12.64 -23.96 -0.30
C ASP A 515 -13.24 -22.87 0.59
N ASN A 516 -13.60 -21.73 -0.01
CA ASN A 516 -14.23 -20.58 0.65
C ASN A 516 -13.39 -19.94 1.77
N SER A 517 -12.08 -20.18 1.81
CA SER A 517 -11.19 -19.46 2.72
C SER A 517 -11.32 -17.95 2.50
N PRO A 518 -11.21 -17.11 3.54
CA PRO A 518 -11.34 -15.67 3.42
C PRO A 518 -10.38 -15.08 2.39
N SER A 519 -10.88 -14.18 1.56
CA SER A 519 -10.09 -13.47 0.55
C SER A 519 -10.68 -12.10 0.25
N ASP A 520 -9.84 -11.14 -0.05
CA ASP A 520 -10.26 -9.91 -0.70
C ASP A 520 -10.79 -10.24 -2.11
N LYS A 521 -11.75 -9.44 -2.60
CA LYS A 521 -12.44 -9.70 -3.87
C LYS A 521 -12.62 -8.46 -4.72
N LEU A 522 -12.39 -8.60 -6.02
CA LEU A 522 -12.94 -7.70 -7.02
C LEU A 522 -14.29 -8.23 -7.48
N VAL A 523 -15.32 -7.39 -7.47
CA VAL A 523 -16.66 -7.72 -7.98
C VAL A 523 -16.95 -6.91 -9.24
N ILE A 524 -17.24 -7.59 -10.34
CA ILE A 524 -17.74 -6.99 -11.58
C ILE A 524 -19.24 -7.29 -11.61
N SER A 525 -20.04 -6.23 -11.59
CA SER A 525 -21.49 -6.35 -11.45
C SER A 525 -22.23 -5.85 -12.68
N GLY A 526 -22.99 -6.70 -13.34
CA GLY A 526 -23.88 -6.40 -14.46
C GLY A 526 -23.23 -6.14 -15.81
N GLY A 527 -21.89 -6.04 -15.86
CA GLY A 527 -21.13 -5.70 -17.08
C GLY A 527 -20.23 -6.81 -17.59
N THR A 528 -19.15 -6.41 -18.23
CA THR A 528 -18.14 -7.32 -18.79
C THR A 528 -16.77 -7.10 -18.14
N GLY A 529 -16.02 -8.19 -17.95
CA GLY A 529 -14.59 -8.13 -17.62
C GLY A 529 -13.74 -8.54 -18.83
N SER A 530 -12.71 -7.78 -19.15
CA SER A 530 -11.86 -8.03 -20.32
C SER A 530 -10.45 -7.50 -20.14
N GLY A 531 -9.59 -7.73 -21.12
CA GLY A 531 -8.22 -7.25 -21.15
C GLY A 531 -7.26 -8.20 -20.45
N ASP A 532 -6.26 -7.64 -19.74
CA ASP A 532 -5.26 -8.35 -18.97
C ASP A 532 -5.00 -7.68 -17.63
N THR A 533 -5.18 -8.41 -16.56
CA THR A 533 -4.91 -7.95 -15.19
C THR A 533 -4.16 -9.03 -14.42
N ALA A 534 -2.96 -8.69 -13.94
CA ALA A 534 -2.18 -9.58 -13.10
C ALA A 534 -2.65 -9.52 -11.64
N ILE A 535 -3.11 -10.65 -11.11
CA ILE A 535 -3.51 -10.79 -9.71
C ILE A 535 -2.27 -11.12 -8.87
N HIS A 536 -2.00 -10.31 -7.86
CA HIS A 536 -0.97 -10.53 -6.86
C HIS A 536 -1.63 -10.91 -5.53
N VAL A 537 -1.37 -12.11 -5.06
CA VAL A 537 -1.96 -12.63 -3.83
C VAL A 537 -0.94 -12.60 -2.70
N THR A 538 -1.33 -12.03 -1.56
CA THR A 538 -0.57 -12.08 -0.31
C THR A 538 -1.26 -13.04 0.65
N ASN A 539 -0.55 -14.11 1.06
CA ASN A 539 -1.09 -15.05 2.03
C ASN A 539 -1.17 -14.42 3.43
N LYS A 540 -2.35 -14.33 4.00
CA LYS A 540 -2.63 -13.82 5.36
C LYS A 540 -2.77 -14.95 6.38
N GLY A 541 -1.69 -15.72 6.53
CA GLY A 541 -1.61 -16.77 7.54
C GLY A 541 -2.36 -18.06 7.18
N GLY A 542 -2.70 -18.25 5.91
CA GLY A 542 -3.22 -19.52 5.42
C GLY A 542 -2.13 -20.59 5.49
N LEU A 543 -2.47 -21.72 6.09
CA LEU A 543 -1.56 -22.84 6.30
C LEU A 543 -1.59 -23.88 5.17
N GLY A 544 -2.33 -23.61 4.11
CA GLY A 544 -2.62 -24.55 3.03
C GLY A 544 -3.95 -25.28 3.28
N GLY A 545 -4.43 -25.98 2.27
CA GLY A 545 -5.63 -26.83 2.35
C GLY A 545 -6.09 -27.26 0.97
N LEU A 546 -6.59 -28.48 0.87
CA LEU A 546 -7.09 -29.03 -0.38
C LEU A 546 -8.43 -28.39 -0.75
N THR A 547 -8.53 -27.82 -1.93
CA THR A 547 -9.80 -27.33 -2.49
C THR A 547 -10.49 -28.47 -3.22
N THR A 548 -11.72 -28.76 -2.87
CA THR A 548 -12.49 -29.89 -3.42
C THR A 548 -13.72 -29.45 -4.19
N THR A 549 -14.13 -28.19 -4.03
CA THR A 549 -15.27 -27.57 -4.73
C THR A 549 -14.81 -26.40 -5.60
N ASN A 550 -15.26 -25.16 -5.35
CA ASN A 550 -14.92 -24.02 -6.23
C ASN A 550 -13.51 -23.47 -5.97
N GLY A 551 -12.97 -23.61 -4.77
CA GLY A 551 -11.73 -22.97 -4.39
C GLY A 551 -11.93 -21.65 -3.63
N ILE A 552 -10.92 -20.77 -3.63
CA ILE A 552 -10.92 -19.47 -2.97
C ILE A 552 -11.24 -18.40 -4.00
N MET A 553 -12.36 -17.73 -3.86
CA MET A 553 -12.83 -16.72 -4.83
C MET A 553 -12.02 -15.44 -4.73
N LEU A 554 -11.45 -14.98 -5.85
CA LEU A 554 -10.72 -13.71 -6.00
C LEU A 554 -11.47 -12.67 -6.82
N VAL A 555 -12.18 -13.12 -7.88
CA VAL A 555 -13.00 -12.23 -8.72
C VAL A 555 -14.39 -12.84 -8.85
N GLU A 556 -15.40 -12.01 -8.61
CA GLU A 556 -16.80 -12.38 -8.67
C GLU A 556 -17.51 -11.68 -9.83
N ALA A 557 -18.13 -12.44 -10.69
CA ALA A 557 -19.08 -11.95 -11.69
C ALA A 557 -20.48 -12.00 -11.10
N SER A 558 -21.09 -10.86 -10.84
CA SER A 558 -22.42 -10.76 -10.22
C SER A 558 -23.42 -10.07 -11.12
N ASN A 559 -24.71 -10.24 -10.83
CA ASN A 559 -25.82 -9.61 -11.55
C ASN A 559 -25.77 -9.81 -13.08
N GLY A 560 -25.37 -11.01 -13.53
CA GLY A 560 -25.30 -11.34 -14.96
C GLY A 560 -24.04 -10.85 -15.67
N ALA A 561 -23.01 -10.46 -14.92
CA ALA A 561 -21.73 -10.10 -15.50
C ALA A 561 -21.06 -11.31 -16.19
N SER A 562 -20.29 -11.05 -17.24
CA SER A 562 -19.44 -12.04 -17.91
C SER A 562 -18.00 -11.57 -17.97
N ILE A 563 -17.06 -12.47 -17.69
CA ILE A 563 -15.63 -12.14 -17.67
C ILE A 563 -14.93 -13.01 -18.70
N ALA A 564 -14.11 -12.39 -19.55
CA ALA A 564 -13.34 -13.11 -20.57
C ALA A 564 -12.23 -13.94 -19.92
N SER A 565 -11.93 -15.09 -20.49
CA SER A 565 -10.90 -16.03 -20.00
C SER A 565 -9.47 -15.46 -20.00
N SER A 566 -9.21 -14.42 -20.79
CA SER A 566 -7.94 -13.68 -20.80
C SER A 566 -7.87 -12.52 -19.79
N ALA A 567 -8.97 -12.23 -19.07
CA ALA A 567 -9.07 -11.00 -18.27
C ALA A 567 -8.14 -10.98 -17.05
N PHE A 568 -7.80 -12.15 -16.51
CA PHE A 568 -6.98 -12.27 -15.31
C PHE A 568 -5.92 -13.36 -15.42
N SER A 569 -4.75 -13.09 -14.86
CA SER A 569 -3.67 -14.04 -14.68
C SER A 569 -3.13 -13.97 -13.24
N LEU A 570 -2.53 -15.05 -12.76
CA LEU A 570 -1.87 -15.05 -11.46
C LEU A 570 -0.40 -14.63 -11.63
N ASN A 571 0.03 -13.63 -10.90
CA ASN A 571 1.43 -13.20 -10.92
C ASN A 571 2.36 -14.35 -10.48
N GLY A 572 3.35 -14.69 -11.31
CA GLY A 572 4.22 -15.85 -11.09
C GLY A 572 3.59 -17.21 -11.43
N GLY A 573 2.35 -17.24 -11.92
CA GLY A 573 1.65 -18.44 -12.39
C GLY A 573 1.15 -19.37 -11.28
N SER A 574 1.67 -19.28 -10.07
CA SER A 574 1.26 -20.08 -8.90
C SER A 574 1.63 -19.43 -7.59
N ILE A 575 1.01 -19.88 -6.49
CA ILE A 575 1.37 -19.51 -5.11
C ILE A 575 1.27 -20.76 -4.22
N GLN A 576 2.12 -20.85 -3.17
CA GLN A 576 2.21 -22.04 -2.33
C GLN A 576 1.84 -21.75 -0.87
N ALA A 577 1.20 -22.73 -0.23
CA ALA A 577 0.97 -22.76 1.21
C ALA A 577 0.78 -24.22 1.69
N GLY A 578 1.36 -24.57 2.83
CA GLY A 578 1.29 -25.92 3.39
C GLY A 578 1.86 -26.95 2.43
N ALA A 579 1.07 -27.97 2.15
CA ALA A 579 1.41 -29.04 1.21
C ALA A 579 1.14 -28.70 -0.26
N TYR A 580 0.50 -27.55 -0.56
CA TYR A 580 -0.14 -27.35 -1.84
C TYR A 580 0.44 -26.18 -2.65
N THR A 581 0.31 -26.31 -3.97
CA THR A 581 0.48 -25.24 -4.96
C THR A 581 -0.91 -24.84 -5.44
N TYR A 582 -1.22 -23.53 -5.35
CA TYR A 582 -2.48 -22.96 -5.83
C TYR A 582 -2.26 -22.34 -7.21
N TYR A 583 -3.20 -22.56 -8.10
CA TYR A 583 -3.28 -21.91 -9.40
C TYR A 583 -4.59 -21.18 -9.55
N LEU A 584 -4.63 -20.20 -10.45
CA LEU A 584 -5.84 -19.45 -10.75
C LEU A 584 -6.66 -20.17 -11.82
N PHE A 585 -7.96 -20.29 -11.61
CA PHE A 585 -8.91 -20.90 -12.55
C PHE A 585 -10.10 -19.98 -12.78
N GLU A 586 -10.53 -19.90 -14.04
CA GLU A 586 -11.84 -19.40 -14.41
C GLU A 586 -12.89 -20.47 -14.21
N GLY A 587 -13.99 -20.11 -13.58
CA GLY A 587 -15.12 -20.99 -13.28
C GLY A 587 -14.95 -21.82 -12.02
N GLY A 588 -16.07 -22.11 -11.40
CA GLY A 588 -16.20 -23.08 -10.30
C GLY A 588 -16.96 -24.32 -10.76
N VAL A 589 -17.02 -25.34 -9.92
CA VAL A 589 -17.73 -26.60 -10.20
C VAL A 589 -19.24 -26.52 -9.90
N THR A 590 -19.70 -25.44 -9.24
CA THR A 590 -21.12 -25.25 -8.93
C THR A 590 -21.83 -24.39 -10.00
N PRO A 591 -23.13 -24.60 -10.23
CA PRO A 591 -23.89 -23.80 -11.19
C PRO A 591 -23.84 -22.31 -10.89
N GLY A 592 -23.74 -21.48 -11.94
CA GLY A 592 -23.72 -20.01 -11.84
C GLY A 592 -22.37 -19.40 -11.48
N THR A 593 -21.29 -20.18 -11.45
CA THR A 593 -19.94 -19.72 -11.09
C THR A 593 -18.96 -19.70 -12.26
N SER A 594 -19.43 -19.92 -13.50
CA SER A 594 -18.59 -20.10 -14.70
C SER A 594 -17.75 -18.87 -15.08
N SER A 595 -18.15 -17.66 -14.67
CA SER A 595 -17.39 -16.44 -14.92
C SER A 595 -16.62 -15.91 -13.70
N ASN A 596 -16.63 -16.64 -12.58
CA ASN A 596 -15.88 -16.28 -11.37
C ASN A 596 -14.45 -16.82 -11.46
N TRP A 597 -13.55 -16.23 -10.69
CA TRP A 597 -12.15 -16.65 -10.67
C TRP A 597 -11.74 -17.10 -9.28
N TYR A 598 -11.10 -18.28 -9.23
CA TYR A 598 -10.77 -18.95 -7.98
C TYR A 598 -9.31 -19.41 -7.93
N LEU A 599 -8.68 -19.34 -6.76
CA LEU A 599 -7.48 -20.11 -6.48
C LEU A 599 -7.87 -21.54 -6.11
N ARG A 600 -7.20 -22.53 -6.73
CA ARG A 600 -7.42 -23.93 -6.46
C ARG A 600 -6.10 -24.65 -6.21
N SER A 601 -6.11 -25.56 -5.24
CA SER A 601 -5.02 -26.47 -4.88
C SER A 601 -5.26 -27.90 -5.39
N SER A 602 -6.26 -28.08 -6.22
CA SER A 602 -6.60 -29.35 -6.89
C SER A 602 -7.14 -29.14 -8.30
N LEU A 603 -6.99 -30.13 -9.13
CA LEU A 603 -7.71 -30.27 -10.39
C LEU A 603 -9.06 -30.93 -10.10
N PRO A 604 -10.17 -30.26 -10.39
CA PRO A 604 -11.48 -30.87 -10.25
C PRO A 604 -11.68 -31.97 -11.33
N PRO A 605 -12.51 -32.97 -11.07
CA PRO A 605 -12.85 -33.96 -12.10
C PRO A 605 -13.60 -33.28 -13.26
N GLU A 606 -13.53 -33.93 -14.44
CA GLU A 606 -14.35 -33.51 -15.56
C GLU A 606 -15.82 -33.49 -15.17
N ILE A 607 -16.51 -32.39 -15.51
CA ILE A 607 -17.96 -32.37 -15.36
C ILE A 607 -18.54 -33.17 -16.52
N GLY A 608 -19.03 -34.36 -16.22
CA GLY A 608 -19.64 -35.22 -17.23
C GLY A 608 -20.74 -34.45 -17.93
N THR A 609 -20.59 -34.24 -19.22
CA THR A 609 -21.73 -33.92 -20.08
C THR A 609 -22.73 -35.03 -19.85
N THR A 610 -23.86 -34.75 -19.23
CA THR A 610 -25.01 -35.67 -19.21
C THR A 610 -25.31 -35.94 -20.69
N GLY A 611 -24.77 -37.06 -21.19
CA GLY A 611 -25.06 -37.50 -22.51
C GLY A 611 -26.56 -37.53 -22.66
N THR A 612 -27.05 -36.92 -23.74
CA THR A 612 -28.44 -37.07 -24.15
C THR A 612 -28.74 -38.56 -24.08
N PRO A 613 -29.71 -39.04 -23.30
CA PRO A 613 -29.98 -40.46 -23.24
C PRO A 613 -30.28 -40.95 -24.65
N THR A 614 -29.55 -41.96 -25.11
CA THR A 614 -29.80 -42.67 -26.38
C THR A 614 -31.28 -43.05 -26.37
N PRO A 615 -32.08 -42.66 -27.39
CA PRO A 615 -33.48 -42.95 -27.35
C PRO A 615 -33.69 -44.47 -27.33
N THR A 616 -34.28 -44.96 -26.24
CA THR A 616 -34.81 -46.33 -26.15
C THR A 616 -35.91 -46.45 -27.19
N PRO A 617 -35.98 -47.53 -27.97
CA PRO A 617 -36.98 -47.67 -29.03
C PRO A 617 -38.40 -47.57 -28.47
N THR A 618 -39.18 -46.68 -29.07
CA THR A 618 -40.56 -46.33 -28.74
C THR A 618 -41.50 -47.51 -28.84
N PRO A 619 -42.30 -47.84 -27.80
CA PRO A 619 -43.48 -48.65 -28.01
C PRO A 619 -44.61 -47.84 -28.62
N THR A 620 -45.41 -48.44 -29.44
CA THR A 620 -46.55 -47.97 -30.24
C THR A 620 -47.61 -47.23 -29.41
N PRO A 621 -48.25 -46.14 -29.90
CA PRO A 621 -49.04 -45.21 -29.10
C PRO A 621 -50.42 -45.74 -28.71
N THR A 622 -50.79 -45.50 -27.48
CA THR A 622 -52.15 -45.55 -26.93
C THR A 622 -52.77 -44.16 -26.89
N PRO A 623 -54.05 -43.94 -27.11
CA PRO A 623 -54.61 -42.62 -27.44
C PRO A 623 -54.66 -41.68 -26.25
N THR A 624 -54.45 -40.42 -26.57
CA THR A 624 -54.29 -39.22 -25.80
C THR A 624 -55.54 -38.76 -24.99
N PRO A 625 -55.39 -38.35 -23.73
CA PRO A 625 -56.32 -37.42 -23.09
C PRO A 625 -55.80 -35.95 -23.21
N THR A 626 -56.73 -35.03 -23.24
CA THR A 626 -56.70 -33.58 -23.49
C THR A 626 -55.71 -32.84 -22.58
N PRO A 627 -54.95 -31.80 -23.03
CA PRO A 627 -53.85 -31.17 -22.31
C PRO A 627 -54.32 -30.28 -21.17
N THR A 628 -53.74 -30.51 -20.02
CA THR A 628 -53.67 -29.55 -18.87
C THR A 628 -52.64 -28.47 -19.19
N PRO A 629 -52.81 -27.18 -18.82
CA PRO A 629 -51.88 -26.11 -19.15
C PRO A 629 -50.52 -26.35 -18.51
N THR A 630 -49.46 -26.32 -19.33
CA THR A 630 -48.07 -26.47 -18.96
C THR A 630 -47.63 -25.31 -18.08
N PRO A 631 -47.00 -25.51 -16.94
CA PRO A 631 -46.32 -24.45 -16.21
C PRO A 631 -45.15 -23.90 -17.05
N THR A 632 -45.03 -22.58 -17.05
CA THR A 632 -43.91 -21.85 -17.69
C THR A 632 -42.59 -22.43 -17.16
N PRO A 633 -41.63 -22.76 -18.07
CA PRO A 633 -40.34 -23.30 -17.59
C PRO A 633 -39.60 -22.27 -16.78
N THR A 634 -39.25 -22.65 -15.57
CA THR A 634 -38.23 -21.94 -14.77
C THR A 634 -36.95 -21.88 -15.58
N PRO A 635 -36.24 -20.73 -15.67
CA PRO A 635 -34.97 -20.68 -16.38
C PRO A 635 -34.04 -21.75 -15.89
N SER A 636 -33.63 -22.62 -16.77
CA SER A 636 -32.61 -23.64 -16.49
C SER A 636 -31.32 -22.91 -16.10
N ALA A 637 -30.71 -23.29 -14.97
CA ALA A 637 -29.38 -22.81 -14.62
C ALA A 637 -28.40 -23.10 -15.76
N PRO A 638 -27.47 -22.17 -16.06
CA PRO A 638 -26.47 -22.40 -17.10
C PRO A 638 -25.73 -23.71 -16.82
N PRO A 639 -25.37 -24.49 -17.85
CA PRO A 639 -24.62 -25.71 -17.64
C PRO A 639 -23.29 -25.43 -16.93
N THR A 640 -22.92 -26.27 -15.96
CA THR A 640 -21.60 -26.25 -15.34
C THR A 640 -20.54 -26.64 -16.37
N SER A 641 -19.48 -25.86 -16.48
CA SER A 641 -18.30 -26.17 -17.27
C SER A 641 -17.14 -26.53 -16.36
N THR A 642 -16.26 -27.40 -16.79
CA THR A 642 -15.01 -27.69 -16.06
C THR A 642 -14.21 -26.40 -15.91
N PRO A 643 -13.71 -26.06 -14.71
CA PRO A 643 -12.86 -24.89 -14.49
C PRO A 643 -11.64 -24.90 -15.41
N ILE A 644 -11.31 -23.74 -15.98
CA ILE A 644 -10.22 -23.54 -16.94
C ILE A 644 -9.07 -22.81 -16.22
N ALA A 645 -7.85 -23.36 -16.32
CA ALA A 645 -6.68 -22.68 -15.76
C ALA A 645 -6.43 -21.34 -16.48
N ALA A 646 -6.08 -20.31 -15.71
CA ALA A 646 -5.77 -18.98 -16.22
C ALA A 646 -4.58 -18.98 -17.18
N GLU A 647 -4.52 -18.00 -18.06
CA GLU A 647 -3.37 -17.75 -18.91
C GLU A 647 -2.09 -17.55 -18.06
N GLY A 648 -0.96 -18.11 -18.53
CA GLY A 648 0.31 -18.07 -17.79
C GLY A 648 0.44 -19.12 -16.66
N THR A 649 -0.59 -19.96 -16.43
CA THR A 649 -0.47 -21.11 -15.53
C THR A 649 0.52 -22.13 -16.13
N PRO A 650 1.47 -22.66 -15.34
CA PRO A 650 2.32 -23.78 -15.76
C PRO A 650 1.48 -24.97 -16.25
N PRO A 651 2.00 -25.82 -17.15
CA PRO A 651 1.28 -27.00 -17.61
C PRO A 651 0.73 -27.84 -16.45
N LEU A 652 -0.54 -28.20 -16.53
CA LEU A 652 -1.24 -29.06 -15.58
C LEU A 652 -1.60 -30.40 -16.27
N PRO A 653 -1.75 -31.48 -15.52
CA PRO A 653 -2.22 -32.75 -16.09
C PRO A 653 -3.69 -32.63 -16.52
N THR A 654 -4.16 -33.62 -17.25
CA THR A 654 -5.58 -33.74 -17.58
C THR A 654 -6.41 -33.92 -16.30
N PRO A 655 -7.57 -33.25 -16.20
CA PRO A 655 -8.48 -33.47 -15.10
C PRO A 655 -8.84 -34.96 -14.94
N PRO A 656 -9.09 -35.41 -13.70
CA PRO A 656 -9.55 -36.79 -13.51
C PRO A 656 -10.94 -36.99 -14.10
N PRO A 657 -11.30 -38.25 -14.48
CA PRO A 657 -12.61 -38.55 -14.99
C PRO A 657 -13.76 -38.13 -14.07
N ALA A 658 -14.95 -37.93 -14.69
CA ALA A 658 -16.13 -37.53 -13.93
C ALA A 658 -16.50 -38.60 -12.86
N GLY A 659 -16.63 -38.16 -11.62
CA GLY A 659 -16.92 -39.02 -10.48
C GLY A 659 -15.69 -39.43 -9.66
N ASP A 660 -14.51 -39.22 -10.17
CA ASP A 660 -13.28 -39.46 -9.42
C ASP A 660 -13.00 -38.29 -8.43
N PRO A 661 -12.25 -38.51 -7.36
CA PRO A 661 -11.84 -37.42 -6.49
C PRO A 661 -10.91 -36.43 -7.21
N PRO A 662 -10.91 -35.15 -6.81
CA PRO A 662 -10.02 -34.16 -7.40
C PRO A 662 -8.55 -34.51 -7.16
N THR A 663 -7.69 -34.26 -8.13
CA THR A 663 -6.25 -34.49 -8.04
C THR A 663 -5.59 -33.36 -7.26
N ALA A 664 -4.92 -33.68 -6.15
CA ALA A 664 -4.19 -32.70 -5.34
C ALA A 664 -2.97 -32.12 -6.10
N LEU A 665 -2.76 -30.83 -6.02
CA LEU A 665 -1.65 -30.13 -6.63
C LEU A 665 -0.54 -29.93 -5.58
N TYR A 666 0.14 -31.02 -5.24
CA TYR A 666 1.22 -30.97 -4.25
C TYR A 666 2.43 -30.20 -4.78
N ARG A 667 3.09 -29.48 -3.90
CA ARG A 667 4.42 -28.92 -4.18
C ARG A 667 5.48 -30.03 -4.14
N PRO A 668 6.64 -29.88 -4.80
CA PRO A 668 7.66 -30.93 -4.90
C PRO A 668 8.13 -31.47 -3.55
N GLU A 669 8.25 -30.60 -2.55
CA GLU A 669 8.76 -30.94 -1.22
C GLU A 669 7.89 -31.98 -0.52
N VAL A 670 6.60 -32.08 -0.87
CA VAL A 670 5.70 -33.05 -0.24
C VAL A 670 6.16 -34.49 -0.53
N SER A 671 6.46 -34.81 -1.80
CA SER A 671 6.99 -36.11 -2.18
C SER A 671 8.41 -36.33 -1.65
N LEU A 672 9.25 -35.29 -1.72
CA LEU A 672 10.63 -35.33 -1.29
C LEU A 672 10.73 -35.63 0.22
N ASP A 673 10.03 -34.86 1.05
CA ASP A 673 10.10 -34.96 2.50
C ASP A 673 9.42 -36.23 3.01
N SER A 674 8.30 -36.65 2.36
CA SER A 674 7.62 -37.90 2.71
C SER A 674 8.46 -39.15 2.45
N SER A 675 9.55 -39.07 1.68
CA SER A 675 10.48 -40.19 1.45
C SER A 675 11.47 -40.44 2.60
N ILE A 676 11.71 -39.43 3.47
CA ILE A 676 12.77 -39.47 4.50
C ILE A 676 12.65 -40.66 5.46
N PRO A 677 11.47 -40.94 6.06
CA PRO A 677 11.36 -42.07 7.01
C PRO A 677 11.61 -43.42 6.36
N SER A 678 11.22 -43.62 5.10
CA SER A 678 11.42 -44.90 4.38
C SER A 678 12.89 -45.13 4.03
N VAL A 679 13.62 -44.06 3.64
CA VAL A 679 15.06 -44.15 3.38
C VAL A 679 15.83 -44.46 4.67
N ALA A 680 15.44 -43.84 5.78
CA ALA A 680 16.03 -44.17 7.10
C ALA A 680 15.74 -45.60 7.52
N ALA A 681 14.55 -46.13 7.25
CA ALA A 681 14.21 -47.54 7.49
C ALA A 681 15.12 -48.49 6.67
N GLN A 682 15.33 -48.20 5.38
CA GLN A 682 16.17 -48.99 4.51
C GLN A 682 17.62 -48.97 4.92
N MET A 683 18.15 -47.79 5.31
CA MET A 683 19.52 -47.69 5.86
C MET A 683 19.71 -48.61 7.08
N GLY A 684 18.68 -48.64 7.96
CA GLY A 684 18.67 -49.54 9.11
C GLY A 684 18.66 -51.03 8.73
N LEU A 685 17.84 -51.42 7.74
CA LEU A 685 17.78 -52.80 7.27
C LEU A 685 19.11 -53.29 6.67
N ILE A 686 19.72 -52.46 5.81
CA ILE A 686 20.99 -52.79 5.15
C ILE A 686 22.12 -52.93 6.22
N GLN A 687 22.14 -52.03 7.19
CA GLN A 687 23.13 -52.02 8.25
C GLN A 687 22.96 -53.20 9.20
N LEU A 688 21.73 -53.55 9.51
CA LEU A 688 21.41 -54.70 10.35
C LEU A 688 21.80 -56.03 9.71
N GLY A 689 21.44 -56.22 8.45
CA GLY A 689 21.80 -57.39 7.65
C GLY A 689 21.30 -58.73 8.26
N THR A 690 21.77 -59.86 7.70
CA THR A 690 21.58 -61.22 8.22
C THR A 690 22.80 -61.64 9.03
N PHE A 691 22.69 -62.75 9.78
CA PHE A 691 23.78 -63.36 10.48
C PHE A 691 24.97 -63.65 9.51
N ASP A 692 24.69 -64.20 8.36
CA ASP A 692 25.68 -64.54 7.36
C ASP A 692 26.37 -63.31 6.76
N GLN A 693 25.63 -62.24 6.49
CA GLN A 693 26.16 -60.99 5.97
C GLN A 693 27.07 -60.24 7.00
N ARG A 694 26.85 -60.42 8.30
CA ARG A 694 27.69 -59.83 9.33
C ARG A 694 28.87 -60.68 9.69
N GLN A 695 28.71 -61.99 9.86
CA GLN A 695 29.72 -62.87 10.40
C GLN A 695 30.23 -63.92 9.42
N GLY A 696 29.67 -64.00 8.20
CA GLY A 696 30.10 -64.95 7.19
C GLY A 696 29.62 -66.39 7.41
N GLY A 697 28.69 -66.58 8.36
CA GLY A 697 28.12 -67.90 8.65
C GLY A 697 28.75 -68.65 9.79
N GLN A 698 28.19 -69.81 10.13
CA GLN A 698 28.49 -70.57 11.32
C GLN A 698 29.91 -71.17 11.33
N LEU A 699 30.49 -71.46 10.16
CA LEU A 699 31.84 -72.01 10.02
C LEU A 699 32.91 -71.06 10.55
N LEU A 700 32.68 -69.75 10.31
CA LEU A 700 33.68 -68.76 10.68
C LEU A 700 33.70 -68.44 12.17
N VAL A 701 32.70 -68.88 12.93
CA VAL A 701 32.62 -68.70 14.40
C VAL A 701 32.89 -70.00 15.17
N ASN A 702 33.45 -71.03 14.53
CA ASN A 702 33.79 -72.29 15.19
C ASN A 702 35.12 -72.16 16.00
N GLY A 703 35.13 -72.88 17.15
CA GLY A 703 36.31 -73.04 17.97
C GLY A 703 36.68 -71.86 18.86
N ASP A 704 35.72 -70.94 19.09
CA ASP A 704 35.86 -69.82 20.02
C ASP A 704 35.31 -70.20 21.40
N ASP A 705 36.07 -69.90 22.48
CA ASP A 705 35.62 -70.09 23.87
C ASP A 705 36.28 -69.04 24.77
N GLY A 706 35.56 -68.49 25.73
CA GLY A 706 35.97 -67.43 26.64
C GLY A 706 36.00 -66.05 26.01
N TRP A 707 36.98 -65.25 26.35
CA TRP A 707 37.20 -63.91 25.71
C TRP A 707 37.80 -64.11 24.31
N VAL A 708 37.01 -63.72 23.30
CA VAL A 708 37.38 -64.01 21.90
C VAL A 708 38.17 -62.87 21.31
N PRO A 709 39.43 -63.09 20.93
CA PRO A 709 40.22 -62.10 20.21
C PRO A 709 39.88 -62.10 18.71
N ALA A 710 38.67 -61.91 18.34
CA ALA A 710 38.21 -61.90 16.97
C ALA A 710 37.35 -60.68 16.63
N GLY A 711 37.59 -60.11 15.50
CA GLY A 711 36.79 -59.01 14.97
C GLY A 711 36.49 -59.21 13.48
N TRP A 712 35.50 -58.53 13.01
CA TRP A 712 35.12 -58.58 11.61
C TRP A 712 34.85 -57.14 11.07
N VAL A 713 35.07 -56.96 9.79
CA VAL A 713 34.77 -55.77 9.08
C VAL A 713 34.03 -56.14 7.81
N ARG A 714 32.99 -55.41 7.45
CA ARG A 714 32.35 -55.55 6.16
C ARG A 714 32.12 -54.18 5.52
N VAL A 715 32.15 -54.12 4.21
CA VAL A 715 31.66 -53.03 3.39
C VAL A 715 30.51 -53.49 2.57
N LEU A 716 29.54 -52.66 2.40
CA LEU A 716 28.32 -52.98 1.69
C LEU A 716 27.90 -51.86 0.73
N GLY A 717 27.25 -52.22 -0.33
CA GLY A 717 26.67 -51.27 -1.28
C GLY A 717 25.39 -51.83 -1.85
N SER A 718 24.44 -50.95 -2.07
CA SER A 718 23.19 -51.33 -2.73
C SER A 718 22.66 -50.19 -3.60
N HIS A 719 22.00 -50.59 -4.68
CA HIS A 719 21.16 -49.69 -5.44
C HIS A 719 19.71 -50.06 -5.16
N ASN A 720 18.88 -49.04 -4.77
CA ASN A 720 17.48 -49.24 -4.41
C ASN A 720 16.60 -48.29 -5.22
N ASP A 721 15.57 -48.85 -5.82
CA ASP A 721 14.47 -48.14 -6.48
C ASP A 721 13.19 -48.61 -5.85
N GLN A 722 12.59 -47.72 -5.02
CA GLN A 722 11.41 -48.05 -4.23
C GLN A 722 10.37 -46.95 -4.24
N GLN A 723 9.18 -47.27 -4.70
CA GLN A 723 7.99 -46.46 -4.65
C GLN A 723 7.15 -46.75 -3.42
N GLN A 724 6.50 -45.72 -2.88
CA GLN A 724 5.52 -45.86 -1.81
C GLN A 724 4.13 -45.56 -2.37
N SER A 725 3.11 -46.16 -1.77
CA SER A 725 1.73 -45.77 -2.02
C SER A 725 1.30 -44.70 -1.02
N GLY A 726 0.22 -43.98 -1.31
CA GLY A 726 -0.34 -42.95 -0.44
C GLY A 726 -0.59 -41.64 -1.17
N GLY A 727 -0.61 -40.51 -0.42
CA GLY A 727 -1.02 -39.23 -0.98
C GLY A 727 -0.07 -38.64 -2.01
N ALA A 728 1.25 -38.69 -1.76
CA ALA A 728 2.26 -38.07 -2.61
C ALA A 728 3.11 -39.07 -3.42
N THR A 729 2.87 -40.37 -3.25
CA THR A 729 3.52 -41.49 -3.98
C THR A 729 5.04 -41.36 -4.16
N PRO A 730 5.82 -41.06 -3.08
CA PRO A 730 7.25 -40.82 -3.24
C PRO A 730 7.98 -42.09 -3.70
N ARG A 731 8.94 -41.94 -4.63
CA ARG A 731 9.82 -42.99 -5.15
C ARG A 731 11.25 -42.56 -4.99
N PHE A 732 12.02 -43.29 -4.20
CA PHE A 732 13.46 -43.10 -4.04
C PHE A 732 14.20 -44.03 -5.01
N ASP A 733 15.05 -43.46 -5.84
CA ASP A 733 15.97 -44.17 -6.74
C ASP A 733 17.39 -43.70 -6.42
N GLY A 734 18.18 -44.57 -5.79
CA GLY A 734 19.50 -44.19 -5.29
C GLY A 734 20.35 -45.31 -4.79
N ASN A 735 21.56 -44.93 -4.39
CA ASN A 735 22.57 -45.81 -3.85
C ASN A 735 22.66 -45.68 -2.32
N MET A 736 22.94 -46.80 -1.67
CA MET A 736 23.28 -46.85 -0.26
C MET A 736 24.62 -47.57 -0.10
N GLU A 737 25.55 -46.99 0.61
CA GLU A 737 26.89 -47.49 0.85
C GLU A 737 27.15 -47.51 2.34
N GLY A 738 27.87 -48.49 2.82
CA GLY A 738 28.18 -48.60 4.24
C GLY A 738 29.39 -49.40 4.58
N ALA A 739 29.86 -49.21 5.78
CA ALA A 739 30.91 -50.00 6.42
C ALA A 739 30.47 -50.36 7.85
N GLN A 740 30.87 -51.51 8.28
CA GLN A 740 30.58 -52.00 9.62
C GLN A 740 31.78 -52.73 10.17
N ALA A 741 32.10 -52.54 11.45
CA ALA A 741 33.14 -53.25 12.16
C ALA A 741 32.58 -53.76 13.50
N GLY A 742 32.83 -55.00 13.79
CA GLY A 742 32.38 -55.64 15.01
C GLY A 742 33.48 -56.46 15.69
N HIS A 743 33.26 -56.72 16.95
CA HIS A 743 34.15 -57.50 17.79
C HIS A 743 33.35 -58.48 18.62
N ASP A 744 33.73 -59.77 18.55
CA ASP A 744 33.20 -60.81 19.46
C ASP A 744 33.85 -60.59 20.81
N ILE A 745 33.05 -60.30 21.82
CA ILE A 745 33.54 -60.06 23.19
C ILE A 745 33.68 -61.36 23.92
N PHE A 746 32.73 -62.29 23.78
CA PHE A 746 32.65 -63.51 24.56
C PHE A 746 32.00 -64.60 23.74
N ALA A 747 32.61 -65.80 23.79
CA ALA A 747 32.04 -67.02 23.28
C ALA A 747 32.03 -68.06 24.41
N PHE A 748 31.05 -68.94 24.36
CA PHE A 748 30.98 -70.06 25.27
C PHE A 748 30.65 -71.34 24.50
N GLN A 749 31.41 -72.42 24.76
CA GLN A 749 31.14 -73.73 24.20
C GLN A 749 30.74 -74.73 25.30
N GLY A 750 29.51 -75.27 25.20
CA GLY A 750 28.97 -76.21 26.16
C GLY A 750 29.43 -77.63 25.86
N GLU A 751 29.41 -78.50 26.90
CA GLU A 751 29.87 -79.89 26.82
C GLU A 751 29.15 -80.75 25.74
N ASN A 752 27.90 -80.31 25.36
CA ASN A 752 27.09 -80.91 24.34
C ASN A 752 27.31 -80.33 22.93
N GLY A 753 28.34 -79.47 22.72
CA GLY A 753 28.71 -78.94 21.41
C GLY A 753 27.88 -77.76 20.95
N TRP A 754 27.03 -77.12 21.83
CA TRP A 754 26.35 -75.83 21.51
C TRP A 754 27.29 -74.68 21.81
N ARG A 755 27.08 -73.52 21.11
CA ARG A 755 27.97 -72.38 21.16
C ARG A 755 27.14 -71.10 21.30
N GLU A 756 27.67 -70.18 22.06
CA GLU A 756 27.15 -68.84 22.23
C GLU A 756 28.19 -67.79 21.78
N HIS A 757 27.76 -66.77 21.08
CA HIS A 757 28.59 -65.63 20.74
C HIS A 757 27.87 -64.35 21.14
N VAL A 758 28.57 -63.46 21.82
CA VAL A 758 28.10 -62.12 22.15
C VAL A 758 29.12 -61.12 21.66
N GLY A 759 28.70 -60.09 20.92
CA GLY A 759 29.56 -59.06 20.42
C GLY A 759 28.90 -57.70 20.23
N LEU A 760 29.70 -56.75 19.94
CA LEU A 760 29.32 -55.36 19.62
C LEU A 760 29.79 -54.99 18.24
N PHE A 761 29.11 -54.03 17.61
CA PHE A 761 29.52 -53.48 16.35
C PHE A 761 29.21 -51.98 16.25
N VAL A 762 29.95 -51.31 15.38
CA VAL A 762 29.70 -49.94 14.94
C VAL A 762 29.57 -49.95 13.43
N GLY A 763 28.75 -49.04 12.91
CA GLY A 763 28.51 -48.96 11.48
C GLY A 763 28.26 -47.54 11.01
N TYR A 764 28.61 -47.32 9.75
CA TYR A 764 28.28 -46.10 9.01
C TYR A 764 27.56 -46.44 7.73
N THR A 765 26.51 -45.67 7.43
CA THR A 765 25.77 -45.83 6.16
C THR A 765 25.54 -44.47 5.53
N HIS A 766 25.72 -44.38 4.22
CA HIS A 766 25.41 -43.23 3.39
C HIS A 766 24.38 -43.64 2.33
N ALA A 767 23.33 -42.82 2.18
CA ALA A 767 22.31 -42.97 1.14
C ALA A 767 22.28 -41.67 0.28
N SER A 768 22.22 -41.83 -1.03
CA SER A 768 22.09 -40.69 -1.95
C SER A 768 21.30 -41.09 -3.18
N GLY A 769 20.34 -40.28 -3.56
CA GLY A 769 19.49 -40.58 -4.71
C GLY A 769 18.52 -39.45 -5.03
N SER A 770 17.78 -39.65 -6.12
CA SER A 770 16.67 -38.78 -6.52
C SER A 770 15.35 -39.28 -5.93
N VAL A 771 14.46 -38.34 -5.69
CA VAL A 771 13.09 -38.62 -5.28
C VAL A 771 12.14 -38.10 -6.34
N ASN A 772 11.31 -38.99 -6.85
CA ASN A 772 10.18 -38.64 -7.69
C ASN A 772 8.89 -38.80 -6.87
N GLY A 773 7.76 -38.29 -7.40
CA GLY A 773 6.44 -38.51 -6.81
C GLY A 773 5.37 -37.65 -7.44
N SER A 774 4.27 -37.40 -6.72
CA SER A 774 3.20 -36.55 -7.20
C SER A 774 3.60 -35.08 -6.99
N VAL A 775 3.78 -34.36 -8.11
CA VAL A 775 4.18 -32.94 -8.14
C VAL A 775 3.27 -32.17 -9.09
N GLY A 776 2.58 -31.14 -8.59
CA GLY A 776 1.67 -30.32 -9.41
C GLY A 776 0.56 -31.12 -10.08
N GLY A 777 0.19 -32.25 -9.50
CA GLY A 777 -0.82 -33.17 -10.04
C GLY A 777 -0.29 -34.20 -11.03
N PHE A 778 0.97 -34.14 -11.44
CA PHE A 778 1.62 -35.17 -12.25
C PHE A 778 2.22 -36.24 -11.37
N ASP A 779 2.16 -37.51 -11.79
CA ASP A 779 2.74 -38.64 -11.08
C ASP A 779 4.15 -38.93 -11.58
N ASP A 780 5.00 -39.53 -10.70
CA ASP A 780 6.40 -39.94 -10.97
C ASP A 780 7.27 -38.83 -11.54
N VAL A 781 7.03 -37.58 -11.13
CA VAL A 781 7.84 -36.41 -11.49
C VAL A 781 8.92 -36.20 -10.45
N ARG A 782 10.12 -35.83 -10.91
CA ARG A 782 11.23 -35.51 -10.00
C ARG A 782 10.84 -34.40 -9.04
N ALA A 783 11.00 -34.68 -7.74
CA ALA A 783 10.76 -33.75 -6.63
C ALA A 783 12.05 -33.11 -6.14
N GLY A 784 13.14 -33.87 -6.15
CA GLY A 784 14.46 -33.40 -5.68
C GLY A 784 15.46 -34.53 -5.45
N ASP A 785 16.48 -34.21 -4.68
CA ASP A 785 17.54 -35.12 -4.27
C ASP A 785 17.57 -35.29 -2.74
N LEU A 786 17.82 -36.50 -2.29
CA LEU A 786 17.95 -36.86 -0.89
C LEU A 786 19.34 -37.42 -0.65
N ARG A 787 19.99 -36.96 0.42
CA ARG A 787 21.24 -37.53 0.96
C ARG A 787 21.08 -37.75 2.45
N SER A 788 21.43 -38.91 2.92
CA SER A 788 21.36 -39.25 4.34
C SER A 788 22.62 -40.01 4.76
N HIS A 789 23.09 -39.77 5.95
CA HIS A 789 24.16 -40.58 6.56
C HIS A 789 23.75 -40.97 7.97
N GLY A 790 24.12 -42.16 8.39
CA GLY A 790 23.74 -42.71 9.69
C GLY A 790 24.91 -43.42 10.34
N ASP A 791 25.11 -43.11 11.62
CA ASP A 791 26.05 -43.79 12.51
C ASP A 791 25.29 -44.78 13.37
N SER A 792 25.75 -46.00 13.45
CA SER A 792 25.07 -47.09 14.17
C SER A 792 25.98 -47.73 15.22
N VAL A 793 25.37 -48.11 16.32
CA VAL A 793 25.99 -48.97 17.35
C VAL A 793 25.02 -50.10 17.66
N GLY A 794 25.56 -51.32 17.69
CA GLY A 794 24.71 -52.49 17.98
C GLY A 794 25.39 -53.55 18.80
N ALA A 795 24.59 -54.46 19.34
CA ALA A 795 24.97 -55.65 20.02
C ALA A 795 24.29 -56.83 19.37
N TYR A 796 24.94 -57.95 19.39
CA TYR A 796 24.38 -59.21 18.90
C TYR A 796 24.66 -60.33 19.86
N TRP A 797 23.76 -61.33 19.87
CA TRP A 797 23.85 -62.62 20.55
C TRP A 797 23.45 -63.71 19.57
N THR A 798 24.36 -64.67 19.38
CA THR A 798 24.14 -65.82 18.50
C THR A 798 24.28 -67.09 19.28
N HIS A 799 23.19 -67.89 19.31
CA HIS A 799 23.18 -69.26 19.85
C HIS A 799 23.24 -70.26 18.72
N ILE A 800 24.20 -71.20 18.75
CA ILE A 800 24.36 -72.25 17.74
C ILE A 800 24.31 -73.58 18.42
N THR A 801 23.37 -74.44 18.04
CA THR A 801 23.24 -75.78 18.59
C THR A 801 24.31 -76.75 18.06
N ALA A 802 24.50 -77.89 18.70
CA ALA A 802 25.35 -78.96 18.19
C ALA A 802 25.01 -79.48 16.78
N SER A 803 23.78 -79.34 16.34
CA SER A 803 23.30 -79.66 15.00
C SER A 803 23.44 -78.47 14.00
N ASN A 804 24.20 -77.47 14.38
CA ASN A 804 24.40 -76.19 13.64
C ASN A 804 23.09 -75.43 13.33
N ALA A 805 21.99 -75.64 14.06
CA ALA A 805 20.85 -74.71 14.06
C ALA A 805 21.26 -73.47 14.85
N TYR A 806 20.87 -72.27 14.35
CA TYR A 806 21.19 -71.05 15.05
C TYR A 806 19.99 -70.17 15.31
N VAL A 807 20.11 -69.33 16.32
CA VAL A 807 19.28 -68.20 16.62
C VAL A 807 20.23 -67.01 16.81
N ASP A 808 19.98 -65.91 16.06
CA ASP A 808 20.75 -64.69 16.11
C ASP A 808 19.84 -63.52 16.45
N ALA A 809 20.14 -62.86 17.55
CA ALA A 809 19.40 -61.67 18.02
C ALA A 809 20.32 -60.43 17.93
N VAL A 810 19.78 -59.33 17.36
CA VAL A 810 20.51 -58.08 17.20
C VAL A 810 19.70 -56.95 17.72
N LEU A 811 20.34 -56.03 18.45
CA LEU A 811 19.78 -54.72 18.83
C LEU A 811 20.71 -53.63 18.34
N MET A 812 20.18 -52.67 17.61
CA MET A 812 20.97 -51.60 17.00
C MET A 812 20.27 -50.23 17.19
N GLY A 813 21.02 -49.25 17.58
CA GLY A 813 20.67 -47.81 17.55
C GLY A 813 21.36 -47.09 16.44
N THR A 814 20.64 -46.31 15.68
CA THR A 814 21.20 -45.49 14.58
C THR A 814 20.81 -44.03 14.76
N TRP A 815 21.72 -43.10 14.60
CA TRP A 815 21.52 -41.66 14.50
C TRP A 815 21.79 -41.28 13.06
N PHE A 816 20.83 -40.59 12.43
CA PHE A 816 20.98 -40.22 11.03
C PHE A 816 20.75 -38.72 10.84
N ASN A 817 21.37 -38.18 9.79
CA ASN A 817 21.20 -36.80 9.36
C ASN A 817 20.92 -36.84 7.85
N THR A 818 19.78 -36.23 7.49
CA THR A 818 19.27 -36.24 6.13
C THR A 818 19.21 -34.82 5.59
N SER A 819 19.72 -34.61 4.39
CA SER A 819 19.69 -33.39 3.62
C SER A 819 18.81 -33.63 2.39
N VAL A 820 17.87 -32.75 2.15
CA VAL A 820 17.01 -32.77 0.96
C VAL A 820 17.19 -31.48 0.18
N ASN A 821 17.17 -31.58 -1.14
CA ASN A 821 17.28 -30.46 -2.07
C ASN A 821 16.22 -30.59 -3.15
N SER A 822 15.19 -29.71 -3.08
CA SER A 822 14.07 -29.76 -4.01
C SER A 822 14.43 -29.20 -5.38
N ILE A 823 13.66 -29.53 -6.40
CA ILE A 823 13.79 -28.93 -7.73
C ILE A 823 13.51 -27.42 -7.75
N GLN A 824 12.89 -26.89 -6.72
CA GLN A 824 12.68 -25.45 -6.53
C GLN A 824 13.87 -24.75 -5.87
N GLY A 825 14.92 -25.52 -5.52
CA GLY A 825 16.13 -25.00 -4.88
C GLY A 825 16.04 -24.86 -3.37
N PHE A 826 14.99 -25.38 -2.73
CA PHE A 826 14.88 -25.38 -1.27
C PHE A 826 15.78 -26.47 -0.69
N GLN A 827 16.63 -26.10 0.25
CA GLN A 827 17.56 -27.00 0.92
C GLN A 827 17.19 -27.08 2.40
N ASN A 828 16.91 -28.28 2.86
CA ASN A 828 16.56 -28.53 4.26
C ASN A 828 17.39 -29.69 4.82
N ASN A 829 17.63 -29.66 6.12
CA ASN A 829 18.31 -30.69 6.86
C ASN A 829 17.47 -31.12 8.05
N THR A 830 17.39 -32.41 8.26
CA THR A 830 16.74 -32.97 9.43
C THR A 830 17.61 -34.07 10.06
N ARG A 831 17.39 -34.32 11.33
CA ARG A 831 18.03 -35.39 12.10
C ARG A 831 16.99 -36.38 12.54
N GLY A 832 17.47 -37.58 12.83
CA GLY A 832 16.61 -38.60 13.40
C GLY A 832 17.40 -39.69 14.06
N ARG A 833 16.66 -40.59 14.65
CA ARG A 833 17.18 -41.77 15.30
C ARG A 833 16.29 -42.94 15.06
N SER A 834 16.91 -44.14 15.01
CA SER A 834 16.14 -45.38 14.99
C SER A 834 16.68 -46.40 16.00
N VAL A 835 15.78 -47.24 16.50
CA VAL A 835 16.11 -48.43 17.24
C VAL A 835 15.59 -49.62 16.43
N SER A 836 16.47 -50.57 16.13
CA SER A 836 16.16 -51.74 15.34
C SER A 836 16.44 -53.01 16.16
N ALA A 837 15.54 -53.95 16.14
CA ALA A 837 15.72 -55.26 16.74
C ALA A 837 15.48 -56.36 15.69
N SER A 838 16.34 -57.37 15.63
CA SER A 838 16.20 -58.51 14.72
C SER A 838 16.32 -59.78 15.47
N LEU A 839 15.51 -60.75 15.07
CA LEU A 839 15.65 -62.17 15.48
C LEU A 839 15.65 -63.03 14.22
N GLU A 840 16.73 -63.79 14.02
CA GLU A 840 16.92 -64.66 12.87
C GLU A 840 17.18 -66.07 13.34
N THR A 841 16.76 -67.09 12.60
CA THR A 841 17.04 -68.48 12.84
C THR A 841 17.25 -69.21 11.53
N GLY A 842 18.10 -70.23 11.57
CA GLY A 842 18.35 -71.13 10.43
C GLY A 842 18.90 -72.45 10.89
N LYS A 843 18.79 -73.46 10.05
CA LYS A 843 19.30 -74.81 10.29
C LYS A 843 19.76 -75.46 9.01
N PRO A 844 21.07 -75.78 8.86
CA PRO A 844 21.55 -76.55 7.73
C PRO A 844 21.08 -78.00 7.83
N ILE A 845 20.58 -78.55 6.74
CA ILE A 845 20.14 -79.88 6.52
C ILE A 845 21.03 -80.47 5.47
N ASN A 846 21.93 -81.41 5.80
CA ASN A 846 22.83 -82.02 4.87
C ASN A 846 22.06 -82.89 3.84
N LEU A 847 22.20 -82.54 2.57
CA LEU A 847 21.65 -83.27 1.44
C LEU A 847 22.65 -84.35 0.95
N THR A 848 23.94 -83.97 0.96
CA THR A 848 25.08 -84.92 0.66
C THR A 848 26.26 -84.56 1.59
N THR A 849 27.38 -85.15 1.41
CA THR A 849 28.63 -84.84 2.16
C THR A 849 29.18 -83.42 1.84
N HIS A 850 28.79 -82.83 0.71
CA HIS A 850 29.28 -81.53 0.26
C HIS A 850 28.16 -80.53 -0.03
N LEU A 851 26.91 -80.86 0.23
CA LEU A 851 25.80 -80.00 -0.07
C LEU A 851 24.79 -79.97 1.08
N ALA A 852 24.41 -78.81 1.58
CA ALA A 852 23.39 -78.62 2.59
C ALA A 852 22.34 -77.60 2.16
N LEU A 853 21.09 -77.81 2.57
CA LEU A 853 20.02 -76.85 2.41
C LEU A 853 19.78 -76.22 3.78
N GLU A 854 19.82 -74.89 3.88
CA GLU A 854 19.58 -74.16 5.14
C GLU A 854 18.36 -73.26 5.02
N PRO A 855 17.17 -73.72 5.44
CA PRO A 855 16.02 -72.87 5.64
C PRO A 855 16.29 -71.81 6.71
N GLN A 856 15.84 -70.55 6.46
CA GLN A 856 16.06 -69.41 7.31
C GLN A 856 14.76 -68.66 7.52
N ALA A 857 14.62 -68.02 8.69
CA ALA A 857 13.55 -67.04 8.95
C ALA A 857 14.09 -65.89 9.77
N GLN A 858 13.60 -64.69 9.53
CA GLN A 858 14.01 -63.49 10.26
C GLN A 858 12.81 -62.56 10.44
N VAL A 859 12.75 -61.92 11.62
CA VAL A 859 11.84 -60.83 11.85
C VAL A 859 12.62 -59.61 12.33
N ILE A 860 12.33 -58.44 11.76
CA ILE A 860 13.01 -57.18 12.07
C ILE A 860 11.94 -56.17 12.48
N MET A 861 12.14 -55.50 13.61
CA MET A 861 11.32 -54.39 14.08
C MET A 861 12.16 -53.15 14.17
N GLN A 862 11.62 -52.03 13.67
CA GLN A 862 12.31 -50.75 13.74
C GLN A 862 11.36 -49.69 14.25
N HIS A 863 11.86 -48.82 15.12
CA HIS A 863 11.20 -47.58 15.57
C HIS A 863 12.04 -46.40 15.12
N ILE A 864 11.48 -45.51 14.29
CA ILE A 864 12.19 -44.41 13.65
C ILE A 864 11.51 -43.11 14.04
N THR A 865 12.29 -42.15 14.53
CA THR A 865 11.87 -40.79 14.82
C THR A 865 12.71 -39.83 13.99
N THR A 866 12.04 -38.89 13.31
CA THR A 866 12.65 -37.85 12.50
C THR A 866 12.24 -36.49 13.06
N ASP A 867 13.18 -35.58 13.23
CA ASP A 867 12.93 -34.24 13.71
C ASP A 867 12.21 -33.42 12.61
N GLY A 868 11.25 -32.58 13.02
CA GLY A 868 10.63 -31.64 12.09
C GLY A 868 11.53 -30.47 11.75
N PHE A 869 11.20 -29.76 10.68
CA PHE A 869 11.90 -28.56 10.25
C PHE A 869 10.91 -27.54 9.63
N GLN A 870 11.41 -26.36 9.35
CA GLN A 870 10.70 -25.29 8.63
C GLN A 870 11.36 -25.11 7.27
N ASP A 871 10.56 -25.22 6.20
CA ASP A 871 10.96 -24.80 4.86
C ASP A 871 10.43 -23.36 4.57
N PRO A 872 10.74 -22.74 3.44
CA PRO A 872 10.27 -21.40 3.11
C PRO A 872 8.74 -21.25 3.06
N VAL A 873 8.00 -22.34 2.91
CA VAL A 873 6.54 -22.35 2.72
C VAL A 873 5.80 -22.83 3.95
N SER A 874 6.35 -23.85 4.65
CA SER A 874 5.59 -24.60 5.65
C SER A 874 6.50 -25.23 6.72
N THR A 875 5.94 -25.52 7.88
CA THR A 875 6.53 -26.48 8.82
C THR A 875 6.31 -27.90 8.30
N VAL A 876 7.32 -28.76 8.48
CA VAL A 876 7.26 -30.18 8.16
C VAL A 876 7.54 -30.97 9.44
N ALA A 877 6.64 -31.88 9.79
CA ALA A 877 6.76 -32.74 10.95
C ALA A 877 6.50 -34.21 10.54
N PHE A 878 7.14 -35.13 11.24
CA PHE A 878 7.05 -36.56 10.97
C PHE A 878 6.45 -37.28 12.14
N ASN A 879 5.48 -38.11 11.90
CA ASN A 879 5.00 -39.03 12.93
C ASN A 879 6.04 -40.15 13.10
N PRO A 880 6.26 -40.64 14.36
CA PRO A 880 7.12 -41.80 14.58
C PRO A 880 6.71 -42.99 13.73
N THR A 881 7.65 -43.61 13.06
CA THR A 881 7.42 -44.72 12.13
C THR A 881 7.84 -46.04 12.78
N ASN A 882 6.93 -47.02 12.86
CA ASN A 882 7.22 -48.36 13.35
C ASN A 882 7.13 -49.31 12.17
N THR A 883 8.17 -50.09 11.91
CA THR A 883 8.18 -51.06 10.83
C THR A 883 8.35 -52.48 11.34
N VAL A 884 7.73 -53.42 10.71
CA VAL A 884 7.95 -54.84 10.91
C VAL A 884 8.24 -55.49 9.57
N THR A 885 9.39 -56.07 9.43
CA THR A 885 9.84 -56.75 8.21
C THR A 885 10.12 -58.21 8.51
N GLY A 886 9.52 -59.12 7.78
CA GLY A 886 9.73 -60.54 7.83
C GLY A 886 10.49 -61.07 6.64
N ARG A 887 11.35 -62.04 6.83
CA ARG A 887 12.05 -62.80 5.81
C ARG A 887 11.90 -64.27 6.07
N ILE A 888 11.59 -65.02 5.03
CA ILE A 888 11.71 -66.50 4.99
C ILE A 888 12.51 -66.83 3.75
N GLY A 889 13.43 -67.77 3.87
CA GLY A 889 14.27 -68.12 2.75
C GLY A 889 15.02 -69.43 2.94
N ALA A 890 15.87 -69.76 1.99
CA ALA A 890 16.71 -70.93 1.99
C ALA A 890 18.04 -70.61 1.34
N ARG A 891 19.09 -71.21 1.87
CA ARG A 891 20.44 -71.23 1.24
C ARG A 891 20.80 -72.66 0.85
N LEU A 892 21.33 -72.82 -0.33
CA LEU A 892 21.94 -74.06 -0.81
C LEU A 892 23.47 -73.88 -0.68
N LEU A 893 24.07 -74.53 0.27
CA LEU A 893 25.46 -74.42 0.65
C LEU A 893 26.27 -75.54 0.09
N GLY A 894 27.41 -75.25 -0.57
CA GLY A 894 28.47 -76.14 -0.89
C GLY A 894 29.46 -76.18 0.27
N ASP A 895 30.05 -77.29 0.60
CA ASP A 895 31.03 -77.45 1.65
C ASP A 895 32.28 -78.20 1.16
N PHE A 896 33.38 -77.48 0.99
CA PHE A 896 34.59 -77.95 0.43
C PHE A 896 35.80 -77.62 1.34
N ALA A 897 36.31 -78.69 2.04
CA ALA A 897 37.50 -78.55 2.95
C ALA A 897 38.74 -79.13 2.32
N GLN A 898 39.88 -78.42 2.41
CA GLN A 898 41.17 -78.84 2.07
C GLN A 898 42.18 -78.32 3.11
N ASP A 899 42.69 -79.23 3.95
CA ASP A 899 43.53 -78.90 5.08
C ASP A 899 42.91 -77.87 6.04
N VAL A 900 43.56 -76.70 6.16
CA VAL A 900 43.08 -75.54 6.97
C VAL A 900 42.17 -74.59 6.17
N GLN A 901 42.05 -74.82 4.87
CA GLN A 901 41.19 -74.03 4.01
C GLN A 901 39.77 -74.63 3.87
N HIS A 902 38.78 -73.79 4.07
CA HIS A 902 37.37 -74.21 4.00
C HIS A 902 36.60 -73.26 3.12
N TRP A 903 35.92 -73.68 2.06
CA TRP A 903 35.20 -72.94 1.08
C TRP A 903 33.74 -73.31 1.08
N GLN A 904 32.86 -72.36 1.34
CA GLN A 904 31.41 -72.59 1.31
C GLN A 904 30.75 -71.60 0.31
N PRO A 905 30.74 -71.93 -0.99
CA PRO A 905 29.89 -71.23 -1.95
C PRO A 905 28.40 -71.53 -1.66
N TYR A 906 27.56 -70.54 -1.88
CA TYR A 906 26.13 -70.75 -1.69
C TYR A 906 25.28 -69.98 -2.68
N LEU A 907 24.04 -70.44 -2.89
CA LEU A 907 22.98 -69.75 -3.54
C LEU A 907 21.88 -69.50 -2.52
N LYS A 908 21.19 -68.36 -2.59
CA LYS A 908 20.10 -67.99 -1.68
C LYS A 908 18.85 -67.57 -2.46
N LEU A 909 17.71 -67.88 -1.82
CA LEU A 909 16.40 -67.42 -2.26
C LEU A 909 15.62 -66.98 -1.03
N ASN A 910 15.18 -65.69 -0.97
CA ASN A 910 14.44 -65.15 0.15
C ASN A 910 13.16 -64.50 -0.32
N LEU A 911 12.09 -64.63 0.48
CA LEU A 911 10.89 -63.83 0.37
C LEU A 911 10.86 -62.84 1.51
N TRP A 912 10.85 -61.58 1.15
CA TRP A 912 10.76 -60.46 2.08
C TRP A 912 9.35 -59.92 2.09
N ARG A 913 8.80 -59.59 3.30
CA ARG A 913 7.51 -58.91 3.46
C ARG A 913 7.69 -57.81 4.46
N ASN A 914 7.41 -56.59 4.01
CA ASN A 914 7.26 -55.46 4.90
C ASN A 914 5.76 -55.33 5.28
N PHE A 915 5.43 -55.42 6.56
CA PHE A 915 4.06 -55.46 7.10
C PHE A 915 3.58 -54.11 7.54
N HIS A 916 4.30 -53.05 7.19
CA HIS A 916 4.06 -51.73 7.77
C HIS A 916 2.71 -51.13 7.34
N ARG A 917 2.16 -50.28 8.22
CA ARG A 917 1.01 -49.40 7.98
C ARG A 917 1.48 -48.01 7.61
N ASP A 918 0.51 -47.11 7.29
CA ASP A 918 0.75 -45.76 6.90
C ASP A 918 1.50 -44.98 7.97
N TYR A 919 2.44 -44.18 7.58
CA TYR A 919 3.00 -43.08 8.35
C TYR A 919 2.67 -41.77 7.71
N ASN A 920 2.64 -40.69 8.50
CA ASN A 920 2.25 -39.36 8.01
C ASN A 920 3.42 -38.39 8.10
N THR A 921 3.62 -37.68 7.03
CA THR A 921 4.36 -36.41 7.02
C THR A 921 3.34 -35.27 7.10
N VAL A 922 3.50 -34.40 8.11
CA VAL A 922 2.52 -33.37 8.43
C VAL A 922 3.06 -32.02 8.01
N PHE A 923 2.36 -31.34 7.10
CA PHE A 923 2.68 -30.01 6.61
C PHE A 923 1.81 -28.97 7.32
N ALA A 924 2.45 -27.85 7.73
CA ALA A 924 1.80 -26.74 8.46
C ALA A 924 1.05 -27.16 9.73
N GLY A 925 1.29 -28.36 10.26
CA GLY A 925 0.60 -28.90 11.42
C GLY A 925 -0.85 -29.38 11.17
N ILE A 926 -1.33 -29.32 9.93
CA ILE A 926 -2.72 -29.64 9.56
C ILE A 926 -2.84 -30.69 8.46
N ASP A 927 -2.01 -30.67 7.45
CA ASP A 927 -2.10 -31.58 6.31
C ASP A 927 -1.22 -32.81 6.55
N ALA A 928 -1.86 -33.91 6.97
CA ALA A 928 -1.21 -35.20 7.18
C ALA A 928 -1.21 -36.00 5.87
N ILE A 929 -0.06 -36.10 5.22
CA ILE A 929 0.12 -36.82 3.96
C ILE A 929 0.55 -38.25 4.29
N PRO A 930 -0.30 -39.27 4.03
CA PRO A 930 0.01 -40.64 4.31
C PRO A 930 0.97 -41.23 3.26
N SER A 931 1.91 -42.00 3.73
CA SER A 931 2.82 -42.82 2.90
C SER A 931 2.88 -44.24 3.43
N ASN A 932 2.91 -45.23 2.52
CA ASN A 932 2.97 -46.64 2.88
C ASN A 932 3.99 -47.32 2.00
N PHE A 933 4.94 -48.04 2.60
CA PHE A 933 5.95 -48.82 1.88
C PHE A 933 5.81 -50.35 2.12
N ALA A 934 4.63 -50.83 2.52
CA ALA A 934 4.32 -52.27 2.60
C ALA A 934 4.56 -52.94 1.23
N SER A 935 5.40 -53.94 1.18
CA SER A 935 5.75 -54.59 -0.08
C SER A 935 6.18 -56.03 0.14
N THR A 936 5.95 -56.86 -0.88
CA THR A 936 6.46 -58.22 -0.93
C THR A 936 7.46 -58.36 -2.07
N ALA A 937 8.65 -58.84 -1.73
CA ALA A 937 9.73 -58.93 -2.75
C ALA A 937 10.44 -60.28 -2.63
N LEU A 938 10.87 -60.77 -3.79
CA LEU A 938 11.70 -61.98 -3.91
C LEU A 938 13.15 -61.53 -4.10
N GLU A 939 14.06 -62.08 -3.28
CA GLU A 939 15.52 -61.86 -3.38
C GLU A 939 16.16 -63.17 -3.81
N PHE A 940 16.96 -63.12 -4.86
CA PHE A 940 17.88 -64.21 -5.24
C PHE A 940 19.30 -63.72 -5.26
N GLY A 941 20.21 -64.52 -4.79
CA GLY A 941 21.63 -64.16 -4.69
C GLY A 941 22.54 -65.35 -4.50
N GLY A 942 23.79 -65.04 -4.36
CA GLY A 942 24.79 -66.04 -4.05
C GLY A 942 26.05 -65.40 -3.44
N GLY A 943 26.80 -66.21 -2.78
CA GLY A 943 27.99 -65.76 -2.11
C GLY A 943 28.98 -66.89 -1.83
N ILE A 944 30.01 -66.51 -1.10
CA ILE A 944 31.03 -67.46 -0.68
C ILE A 944 31.54 -67.02 0.70
N SER A 945 31.63 -67.97 1.59
CA SER A 945 32.40 -67.90 2.85
C SER A 945 33.64 -68.79 2.76
N ALA A 946 34.79 -68.26 3.15
CA ALA A 946 36.02 -68.98 3.05
C ALA A 946 36.92 -68.76 4.27
N THR A 947 37.43 -69.80 4.88
CA THR A 947 38.49 -69.73 5.84
C THR A 947 39.81 -69.94 5.08
N LEU A 948 40.68 -68.92 5.05
CA LEU A 948 41.95 -68.95 4.32
C LEU A 948 43.05 -69.53 5.15
N ASN A 949 43.04 -69.29 6.45
CA ASN A 949 44.00 -69.84 7.44
C ASN A 949 43.37 -69.71 8.84
N GLN A 950 44.05 -70.10 9.89
CA GLN A 950 43.58 -70.06 11.28
C GLN A 950 43.24 -68.69 11.80
N HIS A 951 43.71 -67.64 11.15
CA HIS A 951 43.55 -66.22 11.57
C HIS A 951 42.60 -65.37 10.65
N ILE A 952 42.43 -65.77 9.40
CA ILE A 952 41.76 -64.95 8.43
C ILE A 952 40.65 -65.73 7.72
N SER A 953 39.44 -65.19 7.76
CA SER A 953 38.32 -65.67 6.96
C SER A 953 37.76 -64.51 6.12
N PHE A 954 37.22 -64.84 4.97
CA PHE A 954 36.65 -63.94 4.01
C PHE A 954 35.22 -64.38 3.68
N TYR A 955 34.33 -63.40 3.46
CA TYR A 955 32.97 -63.68 2.94
C TYR A 955 32.56 -62.61 1.96
N SER A 956 31.73 -62.95 1.01
CA SER A 956 31.18 -62.01 0.02
C SER A 956 29.85 -62.51 -0.50
N GLU A 957 28.94 -61.58 -0.77
CA GLU A 957 27.61 -61.88 -1.29
C GLU A 957 27.23 -60.83 -2.34
N ALA A 958 26.44 -61.25 -3.31
CA ALA A 958 25.70 -60.38 -4.23
C ALA A 958 24.28 -60.91 -4.40
N SER A 959 23.31 -59.99 -4.35
CA SER A 959 21.91 -60.34 -4.51
C SER A 959 21.14 -59.33 -5.31
N TYR A 960 20.03 -59.74 -5.82
CA TYR A 960 19.03 -58.91 -6.53
C TYR A 960 17.66 -59.15 -5.95
N LEU A 961 16.97 -58.04 -5.64
CA LEU A 961 15.63 -58.05 -5.08
C LEU A 961 14.64 -57.50 -6.13
N HIS A 962 13.50 -58.16 -6.29
CA HIS A 962 12.42 -57.76 -7.16
C HIS A 962 11.06 -57.94 -6.49
N ASN A 963 10.19 -56.91 -6.58
CA ASN A 963 8.85 -57.02 -5.99
C ASN A 963 7.99 -58.00 -6.77
N ILE A 964 7.07 -58.64 -6.08
CA ILE A 964 6.09 -59.58 -6.64
C ILE A 964 4.63 -59.08 -6.38
N ASP A 965 4.45 -57.92 -5.85
CA ASP A 965 3.20 -57.22 -5.67
C ASP A 965 3.10 -55.95 -6.56
N SER A 966 2.07 -55.16 -6.37
CA SER A 966 1.78 -53.99 -7.24
C SER A 966 2.71 -52.78 -6.98
N LEU A 967 3.49 -52.80 -5.88
CA LEU A 967 4.41 -51.71 -5.57
C LEU A 967 5.78 -51.92 -6.23
N HIS A 968 6.33 -50.84 -6.78
CA HIS A 968 7.66 -50.93 -7.39
C HIS A 968 8.73 -50.98 -6.29
N ARG A 969 9.49 -52.09 -6.24
CA ARG A 969 10.66 -52.23 -5.37
C ARG A 969 11.68 -53.16 -6.06
N ARG A 970 12.81 -52.61 -6.41
CA ARG A 970 13.93 -53.31 -7.02
C ARG A 970 15.22 -52.92 -6.30
N GLY A 971 16.17 -53.80 -6.24
CA GLY A 971 17.47 -53.48 -5.66
C GLY A 971 18.49 -54.51 -6.04
N ALA A 972 19.73 -54.06 -6.19
CA ALA A 972 20.92 -54.91 -6.23
C ALA A 972 21.74 -54.57 -5.00
N MET A 973 22.25 -55.59 -4.33
CA MET A 973 23.09 -55.45 -3.13
C MET A 973 24.31 -56.32 -3.23
N GLY A 974 25.42 -55.86 -2.74
CA GLY A 974 26.62 -56.62 -2.55
C GLY A 974 27.32 -56.25 -1.25
N ASP A 975 27.91 -57.25 -0.62
CA ASP A 975 28.80 -57.02 0.52
C ASP A 975 30.05 -57.89 0.48
N ILE A 976 31.10 -57.43 1.11
CA ILE A 976 32.36 -58.12 1.29
C ILE A 976 32.82 -57.89 2.73
N GLY A 977 33.19 -58.97 3.40
CA GLY A 977 33.68 -58.91 4.77
C GLY A 977 34.89 -59.81 5.01
N ILE A 978 35.62 -59.43 6.03
CA ILE A 978 36.79 -60.16 6.53
C ILE A 978 36.61 -60.34 8.05
N ARG A 979 36.87 -61.56 8.49
CA ARG A 979 36.95 -61.87 9.91
C ARG A 979 38.42 -62.18 10.27
N ILE A 980 38.94 -61.57 11.30
CA ILE A 980 40.33 -61.72 11.75
C ILE A 980 40.29 -62.21 13.19
N ARG A 981 41.05 -63.29 13.46
CA ARG A 981 41.28 -63.83 14.83
C ARG A 981 42.71 -63.57 15.19
N TRP A 982 42.97 -62.85 16.27
CA TRP A 982 44.32 -62.60 16.81
C TRP A 982 44.45 -63.33 18.15
N GLY A 983 45.37 -64.28 18.19
CA GLY A 983 45.64 -65.18 19.34
C GLY A 983 45.72 -66.63 18.87
N ASN A 984 46.49 -67.46 19.55
CA ASN A 984 46.56 -68.90 19.26
C ASN A 984 45.22 -69.51 19.70
N PRO A 985 44.57 -70.37 18.89
CA PRO A 985 43.37 -71.11 19.34
C PRO A 985 43.77 -71.89 20.57
N SER A 986 43.07 -71.81 21.65
CA SER A 986 43.15 -72.65 22.84
C SER A 986 42.87 -74.09 22.39
N HIS A 987 43.81 -75.00 22.57
CA HIS A 987 43.68 -76.40 22.32
C HIS A 987 42.69 -77.04 23.27
#